data_dcbbb98e8445a6c24150bc502fc5e4a2
#
_entry.id   dcbbb98e8445a6c24150bc502fc5e4a2
#
_cell.length_a   1.000
_cell.length_b   1.000
_cell.length_c   1.000
_cell.angle_alpha   90.00
_cell.angle_beta   90.00
_cell.angle_gamma   90.00
#
_symmetry.space_group_name_H-M   'P 1'
#
loop_
_entity.id
_entity.type
_entity.pdbx_description
1 polymer ?
#
loop_
_entity_poly.entity_id
_entity_poly.type
_entity_poly.pdbx_seq_one_letter_code
_entity_poly.pdbx_strand_id
1 'polypeptide(L)'
;MKYFFIILFLFSISRSSSQESSSLYRLKTVTVTDNIQLDSVSINPSSFFITNLKNERISAALYSVDFQKATLSFTQNTTQDSIRVHYLTYPKFITKTYQEIEESVIVNRTGNLQKLYRLSEPSETPAISPFDGLISSGSISRGVTIGNNQNSVLNSELDLQISGKLNDKVTLRASIQDSNIPLKESGYSQRLDEFDQVFVEVFSDKWRIRAGDIDLKNKDSYYAEFSKRVQGLSLSTHFKNNNSEYTAFAAGALVRGQFTTSQFIAQEGNQGPYKLVGQNNELYVLVVSGSETVYVNGVPLRRGATEDYNIDYNAGEIIFNSTYPITSEMRITVDYQSSARNYSRFIGYGGSQFKTEKWTIGASVYSESDLKNQPLQQSLSSDQVSILSNAGDNQSLMSASSSSLEPYNENRILYKKILVSDLEVFEFSTNPEDELYLVNFTSVGVEQGNYMIASSNAISNIYEYIAPVDGVKQGDYEPIVRLVAPVKLQLAVVNGSFVPNKNTFVNFEFAASKNDLNLYSSLEDQDNTGVATQLSIAHQLLKPSQIWKLNLTTDIDYIHENFRNLEGLYNPEFNRDWNLEQPYSNRLISDLGDQVFIKTAAKLAHPEIGQFNYQFQKLNYNENYEGQRHLVLAKLKIDRFQIFSNSSLLETNALVSKSLF
;
A
#
# COMPACT_ATOMS: atom_id res chain seq x y z
N MET A 1 -13.36 15.63 25.40
CA MET A 1 -14.08 15.42 24.14
C MET A 1 -15.14 16.51 23.80
N LYS A 2 -15.82 17.13 24.74
CA LYS A 2 -16.83 18.21 24.43
C LYS A 2 -16.24 19.51 23.87
N TYR A 3 -15.00 19.84 24.15
CA TYR A 3 -14.36 21.09 23.69
C TYR A 3 -13.61 20.96 22.36
N PHE A 4 -13.32 19.74 21.94
CA PHE A 4 -12.68 19.48 20.63
C PHE A 4 -13.66 19.69 19.46
N PHE A 5 -14.95 19.38 19.66
CA PHE A 5 -15.99 19.61 18.66
C PHE A 5 -16.36 21.10 18.50
N ILE A 6 -16.18 21.91 19.53
CA ILE A 6 -16.45 23.36 19.45
C ILE A 6 -15.38 24.09 18.64
N ILE A 7 -14.12 23.62 18.69
CA ILE A 7 -13.03 24.19 17.87
C ILE A 7 -13.18 23.80 16.40
N LEU A 8 -13.67 22.59 16.12
CA LEU A 8 -13.94 22.17 14.72
C LEU A 8 -15.15 22.92 14.12
N PHE A 9 -16.13 23.32 14.93
CA PHE A 9 -17.31 24.07 14.46
C PHE A 9 -17.03 25.57 14.27
N LEU A 10 -16.03 26.12 14.94
CA LEU A 10 -15.61 27.53 14.74
C LEU A 10 -14.75 27.72 13.49
N PHE A 11 -14.16 26.65 12.93
CA PHE A 11 -13.44 26.69 11.65
C PHE A 11 -14.35 26.58 10.41
N SER A 12 -15.61 26.20 10.59
CA SER A 12 -16.58 26.07 9.49
C SER A 12 -17.37 27.35 9.16
N ILE A 13 -17.08 28.48 9.84
CA ILE A 13 -17.66 29.80 9.54
C ILE A 13 -16.56 30.68 8.91
N SER A 14 -15.80 30.17 7.97
CA SER A 14 -15.11 31.00 7.01
C SER A 14 -16.09 31.31 5.87
N ARG A 15 -16.36 32.56 5.69
CA ARG A 15 -17.16 33.11 4.61
C ARG A 15 -16.69 32.54 3.29
N SER A 16 -17.52 31.76 2.63
CA SER A 16 -17.39 31.49 1.21
C SER A 16 -17.61 32.82 0.50
N SER A 17 -16.53 33.54 0.19
CA SER A 17 -16.56 34.55 -0.85
C SER A 17 -16.85 33.78 -2.13
N SER A 18 -18.08 33.87 -2.59
CA SER A 18 -18.45 33.51 -3.94
C SER A 18 -17.45 34.24 -4.86
N GLN A 19 -16.66 33.50 -5.61
CA GLN A 19 -16.01 34.05 -6.79
C GLN A 19 -17.14 34.66 -7.62
N GLU A 20 -17.13 35.99 -7.80
CA GLU A 20 -17.92 36.63 -8.82
C GLU A 20 -17.59 35.92 -10.13
N SER A 21 -18.46 35.05 -10.59
CA SER A 21 -18.49 34.64 -11.96
C SER A 21 -18.67 35.95 -12.73
N SER A 22 -17.64 36.43 -13.40
CA SER A 22 -17.73 37.59 -14.27
C SER A 22 -18.79 37.26 -15.31
N SER A 23 -20.01 37.75 -15.09
CA SER A 23 -21.12 37.54 -16.01
C SER A 23 -20.65 38.04 -17.37
N LEU A 24 -20.65 37.18 -18.36
CA LEU A 24 -20.36 37.56 -19.77
C LEU A 24 -21.41 38.57 -20.27
N TYR A 25 -22.55 38.70 -19.59
CA TYR A 25 -23.58 39.65 -19.86
C TYR A 25 -23.23 41.02 -19.26
N ARG A 26 -23.27 42.07 -20.11
CA ARG A 26 -22.95 43.45 -19.73
C ARG A 26 -24.12 44.37 -20.08
N LEU A 27 -24.38 45.27 -19.15
CA LEU A 27 -25.29 46.40 -19.30
C LEU A 27 -24.48 47.69 -19.14
N LYS A 28 -24.40 48.52 -20.20
CA LYS A 28 -23.72 49.82 -20.16
C LYS A 28 -24.70 50.93 -20.50
N THR A 29 -24.66 51.99 -19.72
CA THR A 29 -25.31 53.28 -20.10
C THR A 29 -24.23 54.15 -20.76
N VAL A 30 -24.48 54.55 -21.99
CA VAL A 30 -23.54 55.34 -22.79
C VAL A 30 -24.24 56.56 -23.33
N THR A 31 -23.51 57.69 -23.41
CA THR A 31 -23.96 58.91 -24.11
C THR A 31 -23.89 58.73 -25.61
N VAL A 32 -24.89 59.26 -26.31
CA VAL A 32 -24.95 59.14 -27.77
C VAL A 32 -23.92 60.05 -28.42
N THR A 33 -22.98 59.44 -29.17
CA THR A 33 -21.98 60.13 -30.01
C THR A 33 -21.93 59.41 -31.37
N ASP A 34 -21.30 60.00 -32.35
CA ASP A 34 -21.23 59.44 -33.71
C ASP A 34 -20.64 58.06 -33.79
N ASN A 35 -19.72 57.72 -32.86
CA ASN A 35 -19.11 56.39 -32.77
C ASN A 35 -18.82 56.07 -31.32
N ILE A 36 -19.44 55.00 -30.80
CA ILE A 36 -19.41 54.61 -29.37
C ILE A 36 -18.63 53.30 -29.27
N GLN A 37 -17.49 53.27 -28.57
CA GLN A 37 -16.77 52.03 -28.23
C GLN A 37 -17.46 51.36 -27.03
N LEU A 38 -18.07 50.20 -27.25
CA LEU A 38 -18.84 49.49 -26.22
C LEU A 38 -17.91 48.65 -25.36
N ASP A 39 -17.00 47.90 -25.97
CA ASP A 39 -16.08 46.98 -25.26
C ASP A 39 -14.74 46.85 -25.97
N SER A 40 -13.76 46.29 -25.29
CA SER A 40 -12.44 45.90 -25.83
C SER A 40 -12.41 44.52 -26.47
N VAL A 41 -13.50 43.74 -26.31
CA VAL A 41 -13.67 42.37 -26.85
C VAL A 41 -14.89 42.31 -27.74
N SER A 42 -14.91 41.32 -28.65
CA SER A 42 -16.02 41.10 -29.59
C SER A 42 -17.31 40.75 -28.84
N ILE A 43 -18.44 41.22 -29.38
CA ILE A 43 -19.78 41.10 -28.85
C ILE A 43 -20.55 40.03 -29.61
N ASN A 44 -21.38 39.24 -28.90
CA ASN A 44 -22.26 38.25 -29.52
C ASN A 44 -23.47 38.93 -30.19
N PRO A 45 -23.62 38.85 -31.52
CA PRO A 45 -24.73 39.49 -32.22
C PRO A 45 -26.13 39.10 -31.76
N SER A 46 -26.30 37.83 -31.38
CA SER A 46 -27.62 37.28 -31.01
C SER A 46 -28.17 37.83 -29.66
N SER A 47 -27.30 38.40 -28.83
CA SER A 47 -27.69 38.92 -27.51
C SER A 47 -27.71 40.42 -27.44
N PHE A 48 -27.46 41.12 -28.56
CA PHE A 48 -27.34 42.59 -28.60
C PHE A 48 -28.69 43.27 -28.81
N PHE A 49 -29.03 44.21 -27.91
CA PHE A 49 -30.13 45.16 -28.11
C PHE A 49 -29.90 46.43 -27.31
N ILE A 50 -30.55 47.51 -27.78
CA ILE A 50 -30.46 48.80 -27.14
C ILE A 50 -31.82 49.24 -26.61
N THR A 51 -31.83 49.86 -25.43
CA THR A 51 -33.01 50.48 -24.82
C THR A 51 -32.76 51.96 -24.48
N ASN A 52 -33.82 52.72 -24.46
CA ASN A 52 -33.77 54.05 -23.89
C ASN A 52 -33.74 53.99 -22.34
N LEU A 53 -33.64 55.10 -21.66
CA LEU A 53 -33.61 55.17 -20.19
C LEU A 53 -34.92 54.68 -19.55
N LYS A 54 -36.05 54.62 -20.32
CA LYS A 54 -37.34 54.07 -19.89
C LYS A 54 -37.49 52.58 -20.16
N ASN A 55 -36.40 51.87 -20.59
CA ASN A 55 -36.36 50.43 -20.94
C ASN A 55 -37.18 50.08 -22.21
N GLU A 56 -37.53 51.01 -23.08
CA GLU A 56 -38.16 50.73 -24.37
C GLU A 56 -37.07 50.39 -25.40
N ARG A 57 -37.28 49.35 -26.22
CA ARG A 57 -36.33 48.94 -27.24
C ARG A 57 -36.24 49.96 -28.39
N ILE A 58 -35.04 50.29 -28.78
CA ILE A 58 -34.73 51.13 -29.96
C ILE A 58 -34.67 50.20 -31.17
N SER A 59 -35.31 50.58 -32.27
CA SER A 59 -35.32 49.83 -33.51
C SER A 59 -33.94 49.62 -34.10
N ALA A 60 -33.60 48.40 -34.52
CA ALA A 60 -32.31 48.10 -35.11
C ALA A 60 -32.03 48.84 -36.47
N ALA A 61 -33.07 49.42 -37.05
CA ALA A 61 -32.92 50.24 -38.27
C ALA A 61 -32.26 51.59 -38.04
N LEU A 62 -32.18 52.06 -36.80
CA LEU A 62 -31.64 53.36 -36.43
C LEU A 62 -30.15 53.37 -36.05
N TYR A 63 -29.50 52.16 -35.95
CA TYR A 63 -28.11 52.04 -35.58
C TYR A 63 -27.42 50.92 -36.31
N SER A 64 -26.12 50.97 -36.43
CA SER A 64 -25.24 49.91 -36.97
C SER A 64 -24.22 49.52 -35.92
N VAL A 65 -23.94 48.22 -35.83
CA VAL A 65 -22.95 47.68 -34.84
C VAL A 65 -21.91 46.84 -35.58
N ASP A 66 -20.65 47.22 -35.34
CA ASP A 66 -19.53 46.32 -35.65
C ASP A 66 -19.29 45.41 -34.45
N PHE A 67 -19.81 44.19 -34.50
CA PHE A 67 -19.70 43.21 -33.43
C PHE A 67 -18.30 42.72 -33.19
N GLN A 68 -17.42 42.80 -34.19
CA GLN A 68 -16.02 42.39 -34.11
C GLN A 68 -15.20 43.40 -33.33
N LYS A 69 -15.40 44.68 -33.63
CA LYS A 69 -14.71 45.81 -32.98
C LYS A 69 -15.47 46.34 -31.76
N ALA A 70 -16.64 45.82 -31.49
CA ALA A 70 -17.52 46.30 -30.42
C ALA A 70 -17.83 47.82 -30.50
N THR A 71 -18.10 48.32 -31.71
CA THR A 71 -18.44 49.73 -31.94
C THR A 71 -19.88 49.90 -32.39
N LEU A 72 -20.54 50.92 -31.87
CA LEU A 72 -21.92 51.30 -32.21
C LEU A 72 -21.93 52.66 -32.85
N SER A 73 -22.64 52.81 -33.99
CA SER A 73 -22.89 54.09 -34.67
C SER A 73 -24.34 54.23 -34.98
N PHE A 74 -24.88 55.46 -34.88
CA PHE A 74 -26.26 55.79 -35.26
C PHE A 74 -26.34 56.29 -36.69
N THR A 75 -27.38 55.82 -37.43
CA THR A 75 -27.58 56.16 -38.85
C THR A 75 -28.29 57.48 -39.04
N GLN A 76 -28.95 58.00 -37.99
CA GLN A 76 -29.63 59.29 -37.97
C GLN A 76 -29.48 59.93 -36.58
N ASN A 77 -29.52 61.28 -36.52
CA ASN A 77 -29.51 62.04 -35.30
C ASN A 77 -30.65 61.62 -34.39
N THR A 78 -30.32 60.92 -33.28
CA THR A 78 -31.28 60.54 -32.27
C THR A 78 -31.51 61.70 -31.30
N THR A 79 -32.78 61.86 -30.84
CA THR A 79 -33.19 62.87 -29.84
C THR A 79 -32.85 62.46 -28.41
N GLN A 80 -32.08 61.39 -28.20
CA GLN A 80 -31.77 60.82 -26.89
C GLN A 80 -30.33 61.09 -26.51
N ASP A 81 -30.07 61.73 -25.39
CA ASP A 81 -28.75 62.04 -24.87
C ASP A 81 -27.99 60.78 -24.33
N SER A 82 -28.72 59.76 -23.88
CA SER A 82 -28.16 58.52 -23.30
C SER A 82 -29.04 57.31 -23.58
N ILE A 83 -28.38 56.18 -23.78
CA ILE A 83 -28.99 54.88 -24.08
C ILE A 83 -28.40 53.77 -23.19
N ARG A 84 -29.13 52.67 -23.01
CA ARG A 84 -28.65 51.47 -22.37
C ARG A 84 -28.39 50.37 -23.40
N VAL A 85 -27.16 49.85 -23.41
CA VAL A 85 -26.77 48.78 -24.32
C VAL A 85 -26.60 47.47 -23.58
N HIS A 86 -27.32 46.47 -24.04
CA HIS A 86 -27.37 45.11 -23.48
C HIS A 86 -26.62 44.16 -24.45
N TYR A 87 -25.63 43.42 -23.94
CA TYR A 87 -24.87 42.48 -24.77
C TYR A 87 -24.12 41.43 -23.97
N LEU A 88 -23.80 40.30 -24.63
CA LEU A 88 -22.87 39.32 -24.13
C LEU A 88 -21.52 39.48 -24.84
N THR A 89 -20.46 39.40 -24.10
CA THR A 89 -19.10 39.29 -24.66
C THR A 89 -18.71 37.85 -24.88
N TYR A 90 -17.85 37.59 -25.86
CA TYR A 90 -17.23 36.28 -25.99
C TYR A 90 -16.19 36.09 -24.88
N PRO A 91 -16.03 34.83 -24.36
CA PRO A 91 -14.96 34.49 -23.43
C PRO A 91 -13.58 34.84 -24.00
N LYS A 92 -12.70 35.36 -23.16
CA LYS A 92 -11.36 35.82 -23.58
C LYS A 92 -10.55 34.74 -24.30
N PHE A 93 -10.74 33.45 -23.98
CA PHE A 93 -10.01 32.37 -24.64
C PHE A 93 -10.44 32.16 -26.10
N ILE A 94 -11.64 32.57 -26.52
CA ILE A 94 -12.11 32.51 -27.93
C ILE A 94 -11.62 33.74 -28.72
N THR A 95 -11.48 34.89 -28.07
CA THR A 95 -11.13 36.15 -28.71
C THR A 95 -9.62 36.46 -28.71
N LYS A 96 -8.83 35.63 -27.94
CA LYS A 96 -7.38 35.79 -27.91
C LYS A 96 -6.76 35.23 -29.19
N THR A 97 -5.86 35.99 -29.83
CA THR A 97 -5.04 35.46 -30.92
C THR A 97 -3.99 34.53 -30.33
N TYR A 98 -4.03 33.26 -30.72
CA TYR A 98 -3.04 32.26 -30.34
C TYR A 98 -1.94 32.24 -31.40
N GLN A 99 -0.71 32.46 -31.00
CA GLN A 99 0.48 32.37 -31.82
C GLN A 99 1.46 31.39 -31.19
N GLU A 100 2.20 30.67 -32.02
CA GLU A 100 3.19 29.69 -31.57
C GLU A 100 4.34 30.38 -30.79
N ILE A 101 4.60 31.68 -31.11
CA ILE A 101 5.54 32.54 -30.39
C ILE A 101 4.84 33.86 -30.11
N GLU A 102 4.75 34.28 -28.86
CA GLU A 102 4.19 35.61 -28.50
C GLU A 102 5.04 36.74 -29.11
N GLU A 103 4.40 37.70 -29.77
CA GLU A 103 5.03 38.84 -30.46
C GLU A 103 5.88 39.71 -29.51
N SER A 104 5.58 39.71 -28.22
CA SER A 104 6.33 40.37 -27.14
C SER A 104 7.72 39.76 -26.91
N VAL A 105 7.96 38.53 -27.37
CA VAL A 105 9.25 37.83 -27.26
C VAL A 105 10.21 38.22 -28.40
N ILE A 106 9.68 38.81 -29.48
CA ILE A 106 10.46 39.26 -30.64
C ILE A 106 10.96 40.68 -30.38
N VAL A 107 12.19 40.80 -29.90
CA VAL A 107 12.81 42.09 -29.68
C VAL A 107 13.41 42.61 -30.98
N ASN A 108 12.73 43.56 -31.64
CA ASN A 108 13.27 44.31 -32.76
C ASN A 108 14.36 45.27 -32.27
N ARG A 109 15.64 44.91 -32.36
CA ARG A 109 16.77 45.82 -32.16
C ARG A 109 17.70 45.78 -33.37
N THR A 110 17.65 46.85 -34.10
CA THR A 110 18.67 47.22 -35.09
C THR A 110 20.02 47.43 -34.39
N GLY A 111 20.97 46.54 -34.60
CA GLY A 111 22.38 46.76 -34.29
C GLY A 111 22.95 45.97 -33.11
N ASN A 112 23.16 44.70 -33.26
CA ASN A 112 24.28 43.90 -32.75
C ASN A 112 23.91 42.39 -32.85
N LEU A 113 24.55 41.70 -33.77
CA LEU A 113 24.32 40.25 -34.05
C LEU A 113 24.55 39.32 -32.83
N GLN A 114 25.28 39.75 -31.81
CA GLN A 114 25.49 38.96 -30.59
C GLN A 114 24.30 38.94 -29.62
N LYS A 115 23.28 39.80 -29.81
CA LYS A 115 22.07 39.83 -28.96
C LYS A 115 20.86 39.13 -29.57
N LEU A 116 20.97 38.67 -30.81
CA LEU A 116 19.90 37.94 -31.52
C LEU A 116 19.58 36.53 -30.95
N TYR A 117 20.43 36.02 -30.06
CA TYR A 117 20.26 34.69 -29.46
C TYR A 117 19.99 34.73 -27.94
N ARG A 118 19.73 35.88 -27.36
CA ARG A 118 19.10 35.90 -26.02
C ARG A 118 17.60 35.96 -26.23
N LEU A 119 16.96 34.78 -26.09
CA LEU A 119 15.58 34.72 -25.63
C LEU A 119 15.55 35.58 -24.36
N SER A 120 14.74 36.67 -24.35
CA SER A 120 14.41 37.33 -23.10
C SER A 120 13.88 36.21 -22.20
N GLU A 121 14.49 36.07 -21.04
CA GLU A 121 13.87 35.21 -20.01
C GLU A 121 12.39 35.58 -19.98
N PRO A 122 11.47 34.63 -20.09
CA PRO A 122 10.06 34.95 -19.99
C PRO A 122 9.92 35.76 -18.70
N SER A 123 9.42 36.99 -18.84
CA SER A 123 9.00 37.79 -17.71
C SER A 123 8.16 36.84 -16.86
N GLU A 124 8.65 36.51 -15.69
CA GLU A 124 7.91 35.64 -14.76
C GLU A 124 6.53 36.28 -14.67
N THR A 125 5.57 35.70 -15.40
CA THR A 125 4.16 35.91 -15.05
C THR A 125 4.15 35.52 -13.60
N PRO A 126 3.79 36.42 -12.65
CA PRO A 126 3.78 36.07 -11.26
C PRO A 126 2.91 34.84 -11.19
N ALA A 127 3.55 33.68 -10.91
CA ALA A 127 2.83 32.46 -10.62
C ALA A 127 1.79 32.91 -9.59
N ILE A 128 0.51 32.65 -9.85
CA ILE A 128 -0.52 32.96 -8.90
C ILE A 128 -0.16 32.16 -7.67
N SER A 129 0.67 32.75 -6.81
CA SER A 129 0.99 32.21 -5.51
C SER A 129 -0.22 32.55 -4.64
N PRO A 130 -1.10 31.59 -4.33
CA PRO A 130 -2.25 31.85 -3.46
C PRO A 130 -1.79 32.31 -2.07
N PHE A 131 -0.50 32.11 -1.75
CA PHE A 131 0.14 32.55 -0.51
C PHE A 131 1.55 33.03 -0.82
N ASP A 132 1.97 34.15 -0.25
CA ASP A 132 3.34 34.64 -0.33
C ASP A 132 4.31 33.57 0.20
N GLY A 133 5.29 33.17 -0.61
CA GLY A 133 6.30 32.18 -0.24
C GLY A 133 6.01 30.73 -0.63
N LEU A 134 4.86 30.42 -1.22
CA LEU A 134 4.54 29.09 -1.76
C LEU A 134 4.63 29.09 -3.30
N ILE A 135 5.26 28.04 -3.81
CA ILE A 135 5.35 27.75 -5.25
C ILE A 135 4.48 26.52 -5.51
N SER A 136 3.60 26.60 -6.48
CA SER A 136 2.81 25.47 -6.98
C SER A 136 3.19 25.18 -8.42
N SER A 137 3.39 23.92 -8.74
CA SER A 137 3.58 23.41 -10.09
C SER A 137 2.76 22.14 -10.28
N GLY A 138 2.26 21.93 -11.48
CA GLY A 138 1.49 20.72 -11.76
C GLY A 138 0.84 20.73 -13.12
N SER A 139 0.26 19.61 -13.46
CA SER A 139 -0.51 19.39 -14.68
C SER A 139 -1.80 18.66 -14.38
N ILE A 140 -2.83 18.98 -15.12
CA ILE A 140 -4.06 18.19 -15.18
C ILE A 140 -4.30 17.78 -16.63
N SER A 141 -4.41 16.50 -16.87
CA SER A 141 -4.72 15.93 -18.18
C SER A 141 -6.06 15.22 -18.11
N ARG A 142 -6.92 15.46 -19.10
CA ARG A 142 -8.15 14.69 -19.29
C ARG A 142 -8.30 14.36 -20.75
N GLY A 143 -8.45 13.08 -21.05
CA GLY A 143 -8.59 12.56 -22.40
C GLY A 143 -9.73 11.58 -22.52
N VAL A 144 -10.25 11.46 -23.71
CA VAL A 144 -11.20 10.40 -24.08
C VAL A 144 -10.55 9.56 -25.17
N THR A 145 -10.40 8.27 -24.92
CA THR A 145 -9.91 7.32 -25.91
C THR A 145 -11.11 6.58 -26.50
N ILE A 146 -11.25 6.64 -27.83
CA ILE A 146 -12.32 5.96 -28.57
C ILE A 146 -11.65 5.08 -29.61
N GLY A 147 -12.04 3.81 -29.68
CA GLY A 147 -11.49 2.85 -30.65
C GLY A 147 -12.55 1.89 -31.16
N ASN A 148 -12.27 1.26 -32.30
CA ASN A 148 -13.22 0.34 -32.97
C ASN A 148 -13.44 -0.97 -32.17
N ASN A 149 -12.57 -1.29 -31.23
CA ASN A 149 -12.58 -2.53 -30.46
C ASN A 149 -12.60 -2.31 -28.94
N GLN A 150 -12.90 -1.08 -28.50
CA GLN A 150 -13.01 -0.75 -27.08
C GLN A 150 -14.11 0.31 -26.86
N ASN A 151 -14.74 0.26 -25.72
CA ASN A 151 -15.67 1.31 -25.27
C ASN A 151 -14.92 2.64 -25.08
N SER A 152 -15.65 3.76 -25.15
CA SER A 152 -15.06 5.05 -24.84
C SER A 152 -14.56 5.08 -23.38
N VAL A 153 -13.29 5.38 -23.20
CA VAL A 153 -12.64 5.45 -21.88
C VAL A 153 -12.22 6.88 -21.58
N LEU A 154 -12.56 7.36 -20.39
CA LEU A 154 -12.15 8.67 -19.88
C LEU A 154 -10.84 8.50 -19.09
N ASN A 155 -9.78 9.13 -19.55
CA ASN A 155 -8.49 9.20 -18.85
C ASN A 155 -8.40 10.50 -18.07
N SER A 156 -7.95 10.44 -16.85
CA SER A 156 -7.69 11.62 -16.02
C SER A 156 -6.35 11.44 -15.30
N GLU A 157 -5.53 12.46 -15.34
CA GLU A 157 -4.26 12.52 -14.63
C GLU A 157 -4.15 13.89 -13.96
N LEU A 158 -3.84 13.90 -12.67
CA LEU A 158 -3.55 15.09 -11.88
C LEU A 158 -2.19 14.90 -11.21
N ASP A 159 -1.26 15.77 -11.50
CA ASP A 159 -0.02 15.93 -10.74
C ASP A 159 0.02 17.38 -10.23
N LEU A 160 0.04 17.55 -8.92
CA LEU A 160 0.12 18.86 -8.27
C LEU A 160 1.13 18.79 -7.14
N GLN A 161 2.16 19.62 -7.23
CA GLN A 161 3.17 19.78 -6.21
C GLN A 161 3.13 21.21 -5.66
N ILE A 162 3.13 21.33 -4.34
CA ILE A 162 3.16 22.61 -3.63
C ILE A 162 4.34 22.56 -2.67
N SER A 163 5.18 23.58 -2.72
CA SER A 163 6.30 23.70 -1.80
C SER A 163 6.61 25.15 -1.50
N GLY A 164 7.12 25.43 -0.31
CA GLY A 164 7.56 26.78 0.06
C GLY A 164 7.62 27.00 1.56
N LYS A 165 8.08 28.18 1.94
CA LYS A 165 8.18 28.58 3.35
C LYS A 165 6.88 29.23 3.80
N LEU A 166 6.31 28.72 4.89
CA LEU A 166 5.21 29.37 5.59
C LEU A 166 5.70 30.54 6.47
N ASN A 167 6.94 30.40 6.97
CA ASN A 167 7.71 31.44 7.66
C ASN A 167 9.20 31.05 7.64
N ASP A 168 10.08 31.85 8.27
CA ASP A 168 11.53 31.63 8.28
C ASP A 168 11.98 30.26 8.82
N LYS A 169 11.13 29.59 9.62
CA LYS A 169 11.46 28.33 10.31
C LYS A 169 10.62 27.14 9.87
N VAL A 170 9.54 27.35 9.14
CA VAL A 170 8.57 26.31 8.78
C VAL A 170 8.37 26.25 7.29
N THR A 171 8.53 25.07 6.75
CA THR A 171 8.34 24.77 5.32
C THR A 171 7.14 23.83 5.15
N LEU A 172 6.35 24.07 4.10
CA LEU A 172 5.27 23.22 3.65
C LEU A 172 5.69 22.52 2.36
N ARG A 173 5.36 21.25 2.25
CA ARG A 173 5.45 20.44 1.03
C ARG A 173 4.20 19.58 0.91
N ALA A 174 3.57 19.60 -0.25
CA ALA A 174 2.45 18.73 -0.56
C ALA A 174 2.63 18.15 -1.97
N SER A 175 2.19 16.94 -2.15
CA SER A 175 2.11 16.27 -3.45
C SER A 175 0.76 15.61 -3.55
N ILE A 176 0.09 15.81 -4.68
CA ILE A 176 -1.17 15.15 -5.03
C ILE A 176 -0.96 14.57 -6.41
N GLN A 177 -0.82 13.28 -6.48
CA GLN A 177 -0.72 12.52 -7.71
C GLN A 177 -1.92 11.58 -7.77
N ASP A 178 -2.76 11.72 -8.78
CA ASP A 178 -3.93 10.86 -9.02
C ASP A 178 -3.99 10.59 -10.53
N SER A 179 -3.84 9.32 -10.92
CA SER A 179 -3.88 8.92 -12.31
C SER A 179 -4.89 7.78 -12.53
N ASN A 180 -5.75 7.95 -13.52
CA ASN A 180 -6.69 6.95 -13.95
C ASN A 180 -6.37 6.56 -15.40
N ILE A 181 -5.42 5.64 -15.58
CA ILE A 181 -4.97 5.17 -16.89
C ILE A 181 -5.59 3.79 -17.17
N PRO A 182 -6.27 3.59 -18.31
CA PRO A 182 -6.76 2.27 -18.70
C PRO A 182 -5.59 1.35 -19.04
N LEU A 183 -5.42 0.27 -18.28
CA LEU A 183 -4.30 -0.66 -18.42
C LEU A 183 -4.59 -1.91 -19.26
N LYS A 184 -5.83 -2.14 -19.71
CA LYS A 184 -6.19 -3.33 -20.48
C LYS A 184 -7.00 -3.00 -21.73
N GLU A 185 -6.76 -3.79 -22.78
CA GLU A 185 -7.50 -3.77 -24.05
C GLU A 185 -9.04 -3.94 -23.90
N SER A 186 -9.53 -4.40 -22.75
CA SER A 186 -10.95 -4.63 -22.45
C SER A 186 -11.72 -3.41 -21.96
N GLY A 187 -11.13 -2.22 -21.93
CA GLY A 187 -11.84 -0.96 -21.69
C GLY A 187 -12.22 -0.65 -20.24
N TYR A 188 -11.72 -1.41 -19.26
CA TYR A 188 -11.87 -1.08 -17.85
C TYR A 188 -10.70 -0.19 -17.41
N SER A 189 -11.00 1.01 -16.91
CA SER A 189 -10.02 1.85 -16.25
C SER A 189 -9.67 1.25 -14.89
N GLN A 190 -8.42 0.82 -14.71
CA GLN A 190 -7.89 0.46 -13.40
C GLN A 190 -7.26 1.70 -12.78
N ARG A 191 -7.64 2.02 -11.54
CA ARG A 191 -6.86 2.93 -10.70
C ARG A 191 -5.52 2.28 -10.41
N LEU A 192 -4.46 2.93 -10.84
CA LEU A 192 -3.11 2.61 -10.42
C LEU A 192 -2.86 3.29 -9.07
N ASP A 193 -3.49 2.82 -8.01
CA ASP A 193 -3.24 3.30 -6.64
C ASP A 193 -1.74 3.22 -6.26
N GLU A 194 -0.96 2.52 -7.06
CA GLU A 194 0.48 2.31 -6.89
C GLU A 194 1.31 3.58 -7.03
N PHE A 195 0.93 4.42 -7.97
CA PHE A 195 1.67 5.65 -8.28
C PHE A 195 1.04 6.88 -7.63
N ASP A 196 -0.16 6.72 -7.10
CA ASP A 196 -0.87 7.81 -6.44
C ASP A 196 -0.21 8.12 -5.09
N GLN A 197 0.25 9.34 -4.94
CA GLN A 197 0.77 9.86 -3.69
C GLN A 197 0.03 11.13 -3.30
N VAL A 198 -0.70 11.05 -2.20
CA VAL A 198 -1.40 12.22 -1.65
C VAL A 198 -0.89 12.48 -0.24
N PHE A 199 -0.07 13.49 -0.08
CA PHE A 199 0.38 13.91 1.23
C PHE A 199 0.55 15.41 1.38
N VAL A 200 0.44 15.87 2.62
CA VAL A 200 0.81 17.21 3.05
C VAL A 200 1.80 17.08 4.20
N GLU A 201 2.93 17.74 4.09
CA GLU A 201 4.01 17.72 5.06
C GLU A 201 4.36 19.15 5.48
N VAL A 202 4.40 19.38 6.77
CA VAL A 202 4.85 20.63 7.38
C VAL A 202 6.03 20.31 8.28
N PHE A 203 7.15 20.97 8.08
CA PHE A 203 8.36 20.65 8.81
C PHE A 203 9.25 21.86 9.11
N SER A 204 10.05 21.68 10.14
CA SER A 204 11.11 22.59 10.59
C SER A 204 12.37 21.77 10.83
N ASP A 205 13.46 22.41 11.16
CA ASP A 205 14.72 21.73 11.49
C ASP A 205 14.60 20.72 12.66
N LYS A 206 13.60 20.93 13.57
CA LYS A 206 13.43 20.13 14.79
C LYS A 206 12.24 19.20 14.79
N TRP A 207 11.29 19.39 13.91
CA TRP A 207 10.06 18.60 13.87
C TRP A 207 9.48 18.51 12.47
N ARG A 208 8.71 17.46 12.25
CA ARG A 208 8.01 17.18 11.01
C ARG A 208 6.64 16.57 11.31
N ILE A 209 5.62 17.05 10.62
CA ILE A 209 4.26 16.48 10.63
C ILE A 209 3.92 16.16 9.18
N ARG A 210 3.49 14.93 8.93
CA ARG A 210 3.02 14.50 7.62
C ARG A 210 1.65 13.86 7.74
N ALA A 211 0.72 14.26 6.89
CA ALA A 211 -0.63 13.71 6.77
C ALA A 211 -0.87 13.21 5.34
N GLY A 212 -1.63 12.14 5.19
CA GLY A 212 -1.89 11.46 3.93
C GLY A 212 -1.11 10.16 3.81
N ASP A 213 -0.48 9.91 2.67
CA ASP A 213 0.32 8.70 2.46
C ASP A 213 1.65 8.79 3.21
N ILE A 214 1.92 7.78 4.02
CA ILE A 214 3.07 7.70 4.90
C ILE A 214 3.75 6.34 4.68
N ASP A 215 5.06 6.36 4.48
CA ASP A 215 5.87 5.16 4.54
C ASP A 215 6.34 4.94 5.98
N LEU A 216 5.71 4.02 6.68
CA LEU A 216 6.16 3.57 8.00
C LEU A 216 7.21 2.48 7.81
N LYS A 217 8.44 2.75 8.28
CA LYS A 217 9.57 1.82 8.16
C LYS A 217 10.33 1.76 9.47
N ASN A 218 10.67 0.57 9.87
CA ASN A 218 11.62 0.31 10.93
C ASN A 218 12.65 -0.71 10.42
N LYS A 219 13.88 -0.27 10.21
CA LYS A 219 15.00 -1.11 9.76
C LYS A 219 16.08 -1.27 10.83
N ASP A 220 15.92 -0.57 11.94
CA ASP A 220 16.90 -0.52 13.01
C ASP A 220 16.64 -1.57 14.11
N SER A 221 15.50 -2.23 14.07
CA SER A 221 15.10 -3.29 14.99
C SER A 221 15.18 -4.65 14.29
N TYR A 222 15.65 -5.66 14.98
CA TYR A 222 15.73 -7.03 14.49
C TYR A 222 14.35 -7.72 14.53
N TYR A 223 13.62 -7.57 15.65
CA TYR A 223 12.31 -8.21 15.82
C TYR A 223 11.13 -7.39 15.30
N ALA A 224 11.29 -6.07 15.20
CA ALA A 224 10.25 -5.18 14.70
C ALA A 224 10.65 -4.54 13.36
N GLU A 225 11.37 -5.27 12.51
CA GLU A 225 11.61 -4.82 11.14
C GLU A 225 10.30 -4.89 10.35
N PHE A 226 9.95 -3.79 9.67
CA PHE A 226 8.80 -3.74 8.76
C PHE A 226 8.88 -2.54 7.81
N SER A 227 8.13 -2.64 6.71
CA SER A 227 7.95 -1.55 5.74
C SER A 227 6.52 -1.55 5.23
N LYS A 228 5.71 -0.56 5.64
CA LYS A 228 4.30 -0.44 5.24
C LYS A 228 3.99 0.94 4.70
N ARG A 229 3.29 1.01 3.57
CA ARG A 229 2.68 2.24 3.08
C ARG A 229 1.25 2.33 3.60
N VAL A 230 0.93 3.42 4.28
CA VAL A 230 -0.33 3.59 5.01
C VAL A 230 -0.86 5.02 4.87
N GLN A 231 -2.16 5.20 5.11
CA GLN A 231 -2.79 6.52 5.11
C GLN A 231 -3.09 6.99 6.53
N GLY A 232 -2.48 8.11 6.92
CA GLY A 232 -2.62 8.58 8.30
C GLY A 232 -1.89 9.87 8.61
N LEU A 233 -1.49 9.99 9.86
CA LEU A 233 -0.75 11.13 10.40
C LEU A 233 0.54 10.64 11.06
N SER A 234 1.66 11.29 10.78
CA SER A 234 2.92 11.06 11.48
C SER A 234 3.51 12.36 12.00
N LEU A 235 4.10 12.28 13.18
CA LEU A 235 4.85 13.34 13.84
C LEU A 235 6.24 12.80 14.16
N SER A 236 7.29 13.55 13.87
CA SER A 236 8.65 13.24 14.29
C SER A 236 9.35 14.49 14.83
N THR A 237 10.22 14.28 15.79
CA THR A 237 11.04 15.35 16.38
C THR A 237 12.50 14.91 16.41
N HIS A 238 13.38 15.86 16.20
CA HIS A 238 14.83 15.63 16.20
C HIS A 238 15.53 16.77 16.92
N PHE A 239 16.26 16.43 18.00
CA PHE A 239 17.04 17.37 18.78
C PHE A 239 18.49 16.90 18.81
N LYS A 240 19.39 17.75 18.37
CA LYS A 240 20.82 17.48 18.35
C LYS A 240 21.55 18.51 19.20
N ASN A 241 22.38 18.02 20.10
CA ASN A 241 23.32 18.79 20.88
C ASN A 241 24.76 18.32 20.54
N ASN A 242 25.78 18.98 21.01
CA ASN A 242 27.17 18.65 20.67
C ASN A 242 27.57 17.18 20.94
N ASN A 243 27.01 16.54 21.97
CA ASN A 243 27.39 15.19 22.39
C ASN A 243 26.23 14.20 22.37
N SER A 244 25.02 14.61 22.02
CA SER A 244 23.84 13.74 22.02
C SER A 244 22.83 14.14 20.99
N GLU A 245 22.10 13.14 20.54
CA GLU A 245 21.01 13.25 19.58
C GLU A 245 19.79 12.53 20.16
N TYR A 246 18.66 13.17 20.11
CA TYR A 246 17.40 12.62 20.56
C TYR A 246 16.38 12.71 19.42
N THR A 247 15.77 11.59 19.09
CA THR A 247 14.67 11.51 18.13
C THR A 247 13.45 10.89 18.80
N ALA A 248 12.27 11.38 18.46
CA ALA A 248 11.03 10.74 18.84
C ALA A 248 10.03 10.86 17.69
N PHE A 249 9.17 9.87 17.57
CA PHE A 249 8.15 9.83 16.53
C PHE A 249 6.89 9.14 17.03
N ALA A 250 5.77 9.50 16.41
CA ALA A 250 4.49 8.85 16.60
C ALA A 250 3.71 8.89 15.28
N ALA A 251 3.02 7.81 14.95
CA ALA A 251 2.18 7.72 13.78
C ALA A 251 0.89 6.95 14.10
N GLY A 252 -0.21 7.39 13.49
CA GLY A 252 -1.48 6.68 13.51
C GLY A 252 -2.05 6.62 12.11
N ALA A 253 -2.41 5.43 11.64
CA ALA A 253 -2.79 5.24 10.26
C ALA A 253 -3.81 4.11 10.05
N LEU A 254 -4.58 4.21 8.98
CA LEU A 254 -5.39 3.11 8.46
C LEU A 254 -4.54 2.27 7.50
N VAL A 255 -4.67 0.97 7.58
CA VAL A 255 -3.91 0.00 6.78
C VAL A 255 -4.83 -0.68 5.79
N ARG A 256 -4.31 -0.90 4.59
CA ARG A 256 -5.03 -1.61 3.53
C ARG A 256 -4.60 -3.06 3.37
N GLY A 257 -3.44 -3.46 3.94
CA GLY A 257 -2.86 -4.77 3.72
C GLY A 257 -2.41 -5.50 4.98
N GLN A 258 -2.40 -6.82 4.90
CA GLN A 258 -1.86 -7.74 5.88
C GLN A 258 -0.71 -8.53 5.26
N PHE A 259 0.40 -8.70 6.01
CA PHE A 259 1.55 -9.48 5.54
C PHE A 259 1.17 -10.94 5.30
N THR A 260 1.57 -11.47 4.16
CA THR A 260 1.28 -12.82 3.71
C THR A 260 2.47 -13.35 2.90
N THR A 261 2.71 -14.64 2.98
CA THR A 261 3.74 -15.33 2.19
C THR A 261 3.09 -16.43 1.35
N SER A 262 3.40 -16.49 0.07
CA SER A 262 3.02 -17.60 -0.82
C SER A 262 4.26 -18.35 -1.29
N GLN A 263 4.17 -19.68 -1.35
CA GLN A 263 5.23 -20.54 -1.84
C GLN A 263 4.74 -21.38 -3.03
N PHE A 264 5.59 -21.53 -4.03
CA PHE A 264 5.27 -22.25 -5.25
C PHE A 264 6.34 -23.28 -5.59
N ILE A 265 5.89 -24.44 -6.05
CA ILE A 265 6.75 -25.44 -6.67
C ILE A 265 6.95 -25.02 -8.13
N ALA A 266 8.20 -24.73 -8.49
CA ALA A 266 8.54 -24.36 -9.85
C ALA A 266 8.41 -25.56 -10.80
N GLN A 267 7.97 -25.30 -12.02
CA GLN A 267 7.91 -26.28 -13.10
C GLN A 267 8.81 -25.82 -14.24
N GLU A 268 9.48 -26.75 -14.89
CA GLU A 268 10.41 -26.47 -15.98
C GLU A 268 9.74 -25.66 -17.10
N GLY A 269 10.31 -24.47 -17.39
CA GLY A 269 9.82 -23.58 -18.44
C GLY A 269 8.49 -22.86 -18.14
N ASN A 270 7.89 -23.06 -16.98
CA ASN A 270 6.67 -22.35 -16.61
C ASN A 270 6.99 -20.95 -16.05
N GLN A 271 6.76 -19.93 -16.85
CA GLN A 271 6.99 -18.53 -16.47
C GLN A 271 5.81 -17.91 -15.67
N GLY A 272 4.72 -18.64 -15.47
CA GLY A 272 3.52 -18.17 -14.79
C GLY A 272 2.30 -18.09 -15.71
N PRO A 273 1.18 -17.50 -15.23
CA PRO A 273 1.08 -16.75 -13.97
C PRO A 273 1.10 -17.63 -12.72
N TYR A 274 1.87 -17.24 -11.72
CA TYR A 274 1.85 -17.81 -10.37
C TYR A 274 0.87 -17.02 -9.51
N LYS A 275 -0.20 -17.68 -9.06
CA LYS A 275 -1.30 -17.01 -8.36
C LYS A 275 -1.06 -16.97 -6.86
N LEU A 276 -1.03 -15.75 -6.31
CA LEU A 276 -0.89 -15.51 -4.88
C LEU A 276 -2.17 -15.87 -4.15
N VAL A 277 -2.04 -16.34 -2.91
CA VAL A 277 -3.16 -16.76 -2.07
C VAL A 277 -3.20 -15.95 -0.78
N GLY A 278 -4.40 -15.66 -0.26
CA GLY A 278 -4.55 -14.95 1.01
C GLY A 278 -4.12 -15.78 2.20
N GLN A 279 -4.10 -15.16 3.38
CA GLN A 279 -3.67 -15.80 4.62
C GLN A 279 -4.54 -17.02 5.00
N ASN A 280 -5.81 -17.00 4.62
CA ASN A 280 -6.76 -18.10 4.84
C ASN A 280 -7.01 -18.93 3.56
N ASN A 281 -6.01 -18.98 2.65
CA ASN A 281 -6.11 -19.63 1.33
C ASN A 281 -7.17 -19.03 0.39
N GLU A 282 -7.46 -17.74 0.51
CA GLU A 282 -8.30 -17.04 -0.45
C GLU A 282 -7.64 -17.03 -1.84
N LEU A 283 -8.36 -17.51 -2.85
CA LEU A 283 -7.85 -17.64 -4.23
C LEU A 283 -7.80 -16.30 -4.99
N TYR A 284 -8.51 -15.28 -4.52
CA TYR A 284 -8.58 -13.97 -5.14
C TYR A 284 -8.09 -12.91 -4.17
N VAL A 285 -6.86 -12.49 -4.37
CA VAL A 285 -6.15 -11.57 -3.47
C VAL A 285 -5.82 -10.30 -4.22
N LEU A 286 -6.16 -9.16 -3.65
CA LEU A 286 -5.61 -7.88 -4.07
C LEU A 286 -4.30 -7.65 -3.33
N VAL A 287 -3.23 -7.48 -4.05
CA VAL A 287 -1.92 -7.20 -3.47
C VAL A 287 -1.72 -5.69 -3.35
N VAL A 288 -1.23 -5.24 -2.19
CA VAL A 288 -0.86 -3.83 -2.00
C VAL A 288 0.35 -3.55 -2.86
N SER A 289 0.21 -2.57 -3.73
CA SER A 289 1.22 -2.27 -4.72
C SER A 289 2.58 -1.90 -4.11
N GLY A 290 3.66 -2.49 -4.65
CA GLY A 290 5.02 -2.28 -4.19
C GLY A 290 5.34 -2.89 -2.82
N SER A 291 4.46 -3.73 -2.28
CA SER A 291 4.69 -4.45 -1.02
C SER A 291 5.34 -5.81 -1.22
N GLU A 292 5.38 -6.30 -2.45
CA GLU A 292 5.89 -7.63 -2.74
C GLU A 292 7.42 -7.67 -2.79
N THR A 293 7.93 -8.82 -2.38
CA THR A 293 9.32 -9.24 -2.61
C THR A 293 9.31 -10.69 -3.09
N VAL A 294 9.77 -10.91 -4.31
CA VAL A 294 9.83 -12.24 -4.91
C VAL A 294 11.22 -12.82 -4.69
N TYR A 295 11.28 -14.02 -4.16
CA TYR A 295 12.51 -14.75 -3.95
C TYR A 295 12.54 -16.01 -4.82
N VAL A 296 13.70 -16.30 -5.39
CA VAL A 296 13.98 -17.60 -5.99
C VAL A 296 15.21 -18.17 -5.30
N ASN A 297 15.08 -19.36 -4.71
CA ASN A 297 16.11 -20.00 -3.90
C ASN A 297 16.66 -19.04 -2.80
N GLY A 298 15.78 -18.24 -2.18
CA GLY A 298 16.10 -17.28 -1.14
C GLY A 298 16.80 -15.99 -1.60
N VAL A 299 17.00 -15.81 -2.91
CA VAL A 299 17.59 -14.60 -3.49
C VAL A 299 16.47 -13.68 -3.96
N PRO A 300 16.41 -12.42 -3.47
CA PRO A 300 15.39 -11.47 -3.90
C PRO A 300 15.62 -11.05 -5.35
N LEU A 301 14.54 -11.00 -6.12
CA LEU A 301 14.50 -10.62 -7.52
C LEU A 301 14.07 -9.16 -7.72
N ARG A 302 14.30 -8.65 -8.94
CA ARG A 302 13.93 -7.28 -9.33
C ARG A 302 12.67 -7.28 -10.18
N ARG A 303 11.73 -6.40 -9.80
CA ARG A 303 10.52 -6.16 -10.57
C ARG A 303 10.80 -5.22 -11.74
N GLY A 304 10.22 -5.51 -12.89
CA GLY A 304 10.23 -4.63 -14.05
C GLY A 304 10.07 -5.38 -15.38
N ALA A 305 9.56 -4.73 -16.39
CA ALA A 305 9.34 -5.34 -17.73
C ALA A 305 10.64 -5.84 -18.38
N THR A 306 11.79 -5.24 -18.05
CA THR A 306 13.14 -5.61 -18.53
C THR A 306 13.98 -6.31 -17.47
N GLU A 307 13.47 -6.48 -16.26
CA GLU A 307 14.13 -7.14 -15.12
C GLU A 307 13.65 -8.60 -15.00
N ASP A 308 13.50 -9.12 -13.80
CA ASP A 308 13.30 -10.57 -13.57
C ASP A 308 11.82 -10.99 -13.64
N TYR A 309 10.89 -10.15 -13.15
CA TYR A 309 9.46 -10.48 -13.10
C TYR A 309 8.55 -9.25 -13.22
N ASN A 310 7.28 -9.51 -13.56
CA ASN A 310 6.15 -8.58 -13.48
C ASN A 310 5.08 -9.11 -12.53
N ILE A 311 4.26 -8.22 -11.98
CA ILE A 311 3.13 -8.56 -11.12
C ILE A 311 1.85 -7.85 -11.58
N ASP A 312 0.73 -8.58 -11.57
CA ASP A 312 -0.61 -7.99 -11.62
C ASP A 312 -1.17 -7.94 -10.20
N TYR A 313 -1.18 -6.75 -9.61
CA TYR A 313 -1.62 -6.54 -8.22
C TYR A 313 -3.11 -6.84 -8.00
N ASN A 314 -3.94 -6.67 -9.02
CA ASN A 314 -5.38 -6.90 -8.92
C ASN A 314 -5.75 -8.36 -9.09
N ALA A 315 -5.03 -9.06 -9.98
CA ALA A 315 -5.18 -10.50 -10.13
C ALA A 315 -4.43 -11.30 -9.06
N GLY A 316 -3.45 -10.66 -8.38
CA GLY A 316 -2.54 -11.35 -7.47
C GLY A 316 -1.69 -12.37 -8.21
N GLU A 317 -1.12 -12.01 -9.36
CA GLU A 317 -0.40 -12.93 -10.24
C GLU A 317 1.00 -12.42 -10.56
N ILE A 318 1.98 -13.33 -10.49
CA ILE A 318 3.37 -13.06 -10.84
C ILE A 318 3.73 -13.81 -12.12
N ILE A 319 4.37 -13.08 -13.04
CA ILE A 319 4.88 -13.63 -14.30
C ILE A 319 6.36 -13.31 -14.40
N PHE A 320 7.19 -14.34 -14.54
CA PHE A 320 8.63 -14.17 -14.75
C PHE A 320 8.92 -13.82 -16.21
N ASN A 321 9.89 -12.93 -16.40
CA ASN A 321 10.28 -12.52 -17.74
C ASN A 321 11.16 -13.60 -18.41
N SER A 322 11.22 -13.57 -19.73
CA SER A 322 12.03 -14.51 -20.50
C SER A 322 13.54 -14.41 -20.21
N THR A 323 13.99 -13.29 -19.63
CA THR A 323 15.35 -13.06 -19.15
C THR A 323 15.69 -13.87 -17.89
N TYR A 324 14.67 -14.34 -17.16
CA TYR A 324 14.80 -15.15 -15.95
C TYR A 324 14.04 -16.47 -16.11
N PRO A 325 14.57 -17.46 -16.84
CA PRO A 325 13.88 -18.73 -17.09
C PRO A 325 13.73 -19.55 -15.80
N ILE A 326 12.51 -20.03 -15.56
CA ILE A 326 12.19 -20.87 -14.40
C ILE A 326 12.51 -22.33 -14.71
N THR A 327 13.19 -23.00 -13.78
CA THR A 327 13.51 -24.44 -13.84
C THR A 327 12.87 -25.18 -12.67
N SER A 328 12.70 -26.50 -12.81
CA SER A 328 12.09 -27.37 -11.80
C SER A 328 12.84 -27.40 -10.45
N GLU A 329 14.13 -27.04 -10.45
CA GLU A 329 14.97 -26.99 -9.25
C GLU A 329 14.78 -25.71 -8.42
N MET A 330 14.03 -24.74 -8.94
CA MET A 330 13.80 -23.45 -8.28
C MET A 330 12.67 -23.54 -7.28
N ARG A 331 12.81 -22.80 -6.18
CA ARG A 331 11.79 -22.57 -5.17
C ARG A 331 11.43 -21.12 -5.18
N ILE A 332 10.15 -20.85 -5.40
CA ILE A 332 9.63 -19.51 -5.51
C ILE A 332 8.88 -19.19 -4.22
N THR A 333 9.31 -18.14 -3.53
CA THR A 333 8.60 -17.60 -2.35
C THR A 333 8.31 -16.14 -2.61
N VAL A 334 7.12 -15.72 -2.23
CA VAL A 334 6.67 -14.33 -2.39
C VAL A 334 6.14 -13.82 -1.07
N ASP A 335 6.77 -12.79 -0.54
CA ASP A 335 6.29 -12.02 0.59
C ASP A 335 5.56 -10.78 0.08
N TYR A 336 4.37 -10.49 0.57
CA TYR A 336 3.55 -9.37 0.12
C TYR A 336 2.51 -8.98 1.16
N GLN A 337 1.88 -7.83 0.96
CA GLN A 337 0.71 -7.43 1.73
C GLN A 337 -0.56 -7.65 0.91
N SER A 338 -1.41 -8.54 1.39
CA SER A 338 -2.73 -8.78 0.83
C SER A 338 -3.75 -7.82 1.42
N SER A 339 -4.60 -7.22 0.59
CA SER A 339 -5.67 -6.35 1.07
C SER A 339 -6.72 -7.18 1.81
N ALA A 340 -6.68 -7.15 3.13
CA ALA A 340 -7.71 -7.75 3.96
C ALA A 340 -9.01 -6.94 3.82
N ARG A 341 -10.09 -7.60 3.38
CA ARG A 341 -11.40 -6.97 3.17
C ARG A 341 -12.38 -7.20 4.30
N ASN A 342 -11.98 -7.94 5.33
CA ASN A 342 -12.91 -8.35 6.39
C ASN A 342 -13.18 -7.23 7.40
N TYR A 343 -12.14 -6.49 7.80
CA TYR A 343 -12.23 -5.39 8.77
C TYR A 343 -11.38 -4.20 8.34
N SER A 344 -11.82 -3.00 8.74
CA SER A 344 -10.93 -1.84 8.75
C SER A 344 -9.84 -2.04 9.80
N ARG A 345 -8.58 -1.75 9.46
CA ARG A 345 -7.43 -1.96 10.33
C ARG A 345 -6.70 -0.67 10.63
N PHE A 346 -6.33 -0.48 11.88
CA PHE A 346 -5.61 0.68 12.36
C PHE A 346 -4.22 0.30 12.87
N ILE A 347 -3.22 1.10 12.53
CA ILE A 347 -1.87 1.02 13.09
C ILE A 347 -1.60 2.23 13.95
N GLY A 348 -1.06 2.00 15.16
CA GLY A 348 -0.35 2.97 15.97
C GLY A 348 1.13 2.57 16.08
N TYR A 349 2.04 3.47 15.73
CA TYR A 349 3.48 3.23 15.84
C TYR A 349 4.17 4.46 16.42
N GLY A 350 4.96 4.26 17.48
CA GLY A 350 5.68 5.35 18.11
C GLY A 350 6.91 4.87 18.84
N GLY A 351 7.86 5.77 19.00
CA GLY A 351 9.11 5.43 19.67
C GLY A 351 10.01 6.64 19.88
N SER A 352 11.12 6.36 20.54
CA SER A 352 12.17 7.35 20.78
C SER A 352 13.54 6.69 20.76
N GLN A 353 14.54 7.44 20.37
CA GLN A 353 15.93 7.01 20.37
C GLN A 353 16.81 8.11 20.96
N PHE A 354 17.71 7.71 21.82
CA PHE A 354 18.75 8.55 22.39
C PHE A 354 20.11 8.02 21.95
N LYS A 355 20.92 8.88 21.36
CA LYS A 355 22.22 8.52 20.80
C LYS A 355 23.31 9.43 21.37
N THR A 356 24.40 8.83 21.79
CA THR A 356 25.64 9.48 22.17
C THR A 356 26.80 8.87 21.38
N GLU A 357 28.02 9.31 21.63
CA GLU A 357 29.22 8.75 21.00
C GLU A 357 29.38 7.23 21.25
N LYS A 358 29.01 6.77 22.47
CA LYS A 358 29.19 5.36 22.87
C LYS A 358 27.92 4.55 22.96
N TRP A 359 26.78 5.19 23.16
CA TRP A 359 25.50 4.52 23.37
C TRP A 359 24.45 5.00 22.40
N THR A 360 23.71 4.06 21.88
CA THR A 360 22.43 4.32 21.25
C THR A 360 21.39 3.46 21.98
N ILE A 361 20.32 4.05 22.48
CA ILE A 361 19.23 3.33 23.14
C ILE A 361 17.93 3.80 22.50
N GLY A 362 17.12 2.87 22.03
CA GLY A 362 15.81 3.10 21.45
C GLY A 362 14.73 2.31 22.14
N ALA A 363 13.52 2.82 22.10
CA ALA A 363 12.33 2.10 22.48
C ALA A 363 11.20 2.44 21.52
N SER A 364 10.43 1.44 21.10
CA SER A 364 9.29 1.62 20.22
C SER A 364 8.15 0.69 20.56
N VAL A 365 6.94 1.12 20.25
CA VAL A 365 5.71 0.33 20.40
C VAL A 365 4.96 0.38 19.10
N TYR A 366 4.58 -0.78 18.62
CA TYR A 366 3.74 -0.99 17.46
C TYR A 366 2.44 -1.65 17.89
N SER A 367 1.32 -1.24 17.33
CA SER A 367 0.01 -1.86 17.55
C SER A 367 -0.78 -1.82 16.25
N GLU A 368 -1.13 -2.97 15.74
CA GLU A 368 -2.00 -3.16 14.58
C GLU A 368 -3.25 -3.90 15.04
N SER A 369 -4.42 -3.33 14.80
CA SER A 369 -5.69 -3.87 15.31
C SER A 369 -6.81 -3.70 14.29
N ASP A 370 -7.56 -4.76 14.09
CA ASP A 370 -8.83 -4.70 13.39
C ASP A 370 -9.87 -3.93 14.20
N LEU A 371 -10.67 -3.14 13.52
CA LEU A 371 -11.77 -2.38 14.14
C LEU A 371 -12.99 -3.28 14.27
N LYS A 372 -13.16 -3.88 15.45
CA LYS A 372 -14.21 -4.85 15.79
C LYS A 372 -15.62 -4.45 15.32
N ASN A 373 -15.94 -3.15 15.34
CA ASN A 373 -17.26 -2.62 14.99
C ASN A 373 -17.36 -2.12 13.54
N GLN A 374 -16.36 -2.38 12.70
CA GLN A 374 -16.32 -1.94 11.29
C GLN A 374 -15.94 -3.09 10.35
N PRO A 375 -16.77 -4.17 10.30
CA PRO A 375 -16.59 -5.18 9.28
C PRO A 375 -16.88 -4.59 7.90
N LEU A 376 -16.09 -4.95 6.88
CA LEU A 376 -16.20 -4.40 5.52
C LEU A 376 -17.01 -5.29 4.58
N GLN A 377 -16.81 -6.62 4.64
CA GLN A 377 -17.44 -7.57 3.72
C GLN A 377 -18.38 -8.57 4.39
N GLN A 378 -18.38 -8.62 5.71
CA GLN A 378 -19.28 -9.50 6.46
C GLN A 378 -20.18 -8.65 7.37
N SER A 379 -21.47 -8.94 7.35
CA SER A 379 -22.40 -8.40 8.35
C SER A 379 -22.66 -9.50 9.36
N LEU A 380 -22.02 -9.42 10.52
CA LEU A 380 -22.13 -10.43 11.57
C LEU A 380 -23.46 -10.27 12.33
N SER A 381 -24.24 -11.35 12.40
CA SER A 381 -25.40 -11.42 13.30
C SER A 381 -24.96 -11.63 14.76
N SER A 382 -25.86 -11.40 15.71
CA SER A 382 -25.61 -11.70 17.14
C SER A 382 -25.18 -13.13 17.38
N ASP A 383 -25.77 -14.08 16.64
CA ASP A 383 -25.46 -15.50 16.77
C ASP A 383 -24.06 -15.82 16.23
N GLN A 384 -23.67 -15.20 15.12
CA GLN A 384 -22.32 -15.32 14.56
C GLN A 384 -21.26 -14.72 15.48
N VAL A 385 -21.54 -13.58 16.12
CA VAL A 385 -20.67 -13.03 17.15
C VAL A 385 -20.55 -13.96 18.35
N SER A 386 -21.67 -14.60 18.77
CA SER A 386 -21.64 -15.61 19.84
C SER A 386 -20.79 -16.83 19.47
N ILE A 387 -20.87 -17.31 18.21
CA ILE A 387 -20.01 -18.38 17.73
C ILE A 387 -18.54 -17.97 17.83
N LEU A 388 -18.17 -16.79 17.33
CA LEU A 388 -16.80 -16.28 17.42
C LEU A 388 -16.33 -16.17 18.88
N SER A 389 -17.18 -15.67 19.79
CA SER A 389 -16.80 -15.53 21.19
C SER A 389 -16.56 -16.86 21.91
N ASN A 390 -17.22 -17.94 21.47
CA ASN A 390 -17.07 -19.27 22.03
C ASN A 390 -16.01 -20.12 21.34
N ALA A 391 -15.52 -19.69 20.17
CA ALA A 391 -14.54 -20.44 19.37
C ALA A 391 -13.11 -20.32 19.90
N GLY A 392 -12.81 -19.35 20.80
CA GLY A 392 -11.43 -19.05 21.15
C GLY A 392 -10.64 -18.59 19.93
N ASP A 393 -9.41 -19.02 19.83
CA ASP A 393 -8.52 -18.79 18.67
C ASP A 393 -8.62 -19.89 17.62
N ASN A 394 -9.47 -20.89 17.85
CA ASN A 394 -9.61 -22.04 16.98
C ASN A 394 -10.43 -21.73 15.72
N GLN A 395 -9.75 -21.49 14.61
CA GLN A 395 -10.39 -21.18 13.32
C GLN A 395 -11.36 -22.27 12.81
N SER A 396 -11.17 -23.52 13.19
CA SER A 396 -12.06 -24.61 12.76
C SER A 396 -13.46 -24.50 13.36
N LEU A 397 -13.59 -23.82 14.51
CA LEU A 397 -14.86 -23.55 15.20
C LEU A 397 -15.53 -22.26 14.73
N MET A 398 -14.82 -21.42 13.97
CA MET A 398 -15.32 -20.14 13.47
C MET A 398 -16.16 -20.34 12.20
N SER A 399 -17.24 -21.08 12.29
CA SER A 399 -18.15 -21.34 11.18
C SER A 399 -19.61 -21.30 11.62
N ALA A 400 -20.46 -20.77 10.76
CA ALA A 400 -21.91 -20.70 10.98
C ALA A 400 -22.65 -21.39 9.83
N SER A 401 -23.89 -21.80 10.07
CA SER A 401 -24.76 -22.29 9.00
C SER A 401 -24.95 -21.23 7.94
N SER A 402 -24.86 -21.62 6.68
CA SER A 402 -25.06 -20.75 5.52
C SER A 402 -26.49 -20.76 4.99
N SER A 403 -27.39 -21.53 5.60
CA SER A 403 -28.78 -21.70 5.14
C SER A 403 -29.67 -20.54 5.56
N SER A 404 -30.47 -20.02 4.64
CA SER A 404 -31.54 -19.06 4.90
C SER A 404 -32.83 -19.52 4.26
N LEU A 405 -33.98 -19.40 4.97
CA LEU A 405 -35.28 -19.68 4.40
C LEU A 405 -35.59 -18.76 3.24
N GLU A 406 -35.99 -19.29 2.10
CA GLU A 406 -36.24 -18.52 0.89
C GLU A 406 -37.47 -19.06 0.18
N PRO A 407 -38.38 -18.21 -0.31
CA PRO A 407 -39.51 -18.67 -1.13
C PRO A 407 -39.01 -19.22 -2.45
N TYR A 408 -39.81 -20.14 -3.05
CA TYR A 408 -39.49 -20.72 -4.34
C TYR A 408 -39.20 -19.69 -5.42
N ASN A 409 -38.10 -19.91 -6.14
CA ASN A 409 -37.66 -19.05 -7.25
C ASN A 409 -36.95 -19.89 -8.31
N GLU A 410 -37.50 -19.89 -9.53
CA GLU A 410 -36.95 -20.66 -10.68
C GLU A 410 -35.51 -20.28 -11.06
N ASN A 411 -35.07 -19.05 -10.72
CA ASN A 411 -33.75 -18.54 -11.05
C ASN A 411 -32.72 -18.77 -9.92
N ARG A 412 -33.07 -19.57 -8.89
CA ARG A 412 -32.20 -19.90 -7.77
C ARG A 412 -32.15 -21.40 -7.55
N ILE A 413 -30.99 -21.89 -7.09
CA ILE A 413 -30.81 -23.25 -6.62
C ILE A 413 -31.18 -23.26 -5.14
N LEU A 414 -32.27 -24.02 -4.83
CA LEU A 414 -32.81 -24.11 -3.49
C LEU A 414 -32.77 -25.55 -3.00
N TYR A 415 -32.71 -25.69 -1.70
CA TYR A 415 -32.58 -26.98 -1.02
C TYR A 415 -33.69 -27.14 0.02
N LYS A 416 -34.14 -28.34 0.23
CA LYS A 416 -34.98 -28.69 1.38
C LYS A 416 -34.17 -29.42 2.44
N LYS A 417 -34.61 -29.36 3.71
CA LYS A 417 -34.01 -30.15 4.77
C LYS A 417 -34.63 -31.53 4.82
N ILE A 418 -33.78 -32.53 4.88
CA ILE A 418 -34.17 -33.92 5.12
C ILE A 418 -33.37 -34.50 6.29
N LEU A 419 -33.88 -35.56 6.95
CA LEU A 419 -33.18 -36.27 8.00
C LEU A 419 -32.57 -37.55 7.42
N VAL A 420 -31.25 -37.68 7.55
CA VAL A 420 -30.50 -38.88 7.18
C VAL A 420 -29.74 -39.34 8.41
N SER A 421 -30.11 -40.51 8.99
CA SER A 421 -29.49 -41.06 10.20
C SER A 421 -29.44 -40.03 11.36
N ASP A 422 -30.55 -39.34 11.62
CA ASP A 422 -30.73 -38.29 12.65
C ASP A 422 -29.93 -37.02 12.41
N LEU A 423 -29.28 -36.84 11.23
CA LEU A 423 -28.60 -35.64 10.84
C LEU A 423 -29.47 -34.82 9.85
N GLU A 424 -29.66 -33.53 10.12
CA GLU A 424 -30.30 -32.65 9.15
C GLU A 424 -29.31 -32.36 7.99
N VAL A 425 -29.75 -32.72 6.78
CA VAL A 425 -28.96 -32.48 5.54
C VAL A 425 -29.80 -31.75 4.52
N PHE A 426 -29.13 -31.10 3.58
CA PHE A 426 -29.75 -30.36 2.50
C PHE A 426 -29.81 -31.21 1.23
N GLU A 427 -30.99 -31.33 0.63
CA GLU A 427 -31.22 -31.98 -0.64
C GLU A 427 -31.77 -30.96 -1.64
N PHE A 428 -31.25 -30.96 -2.85
CA PHE A 428 -31.76 -30.10 -3.91
C PHE A 428 -33.23 -30.33 -4.19
N SER A 429 -34.05 -29.27 -4.24
CA SER A 429 -35.47 -29.37 -4.56
C SER A 429 -35.92 -28.25 -5.49
N THR A 430 -36.76 -28.61 -6.46
CA THR A 430 -37.48 -27.71 -7.35
C THR A 430 -38.98 -27.66 -7.05
N ASN A 431 -39.43 -28.31 -5.99
CA ASN A 431 -40.85 -28.38 -5.61
C ASN A 431 -41.26 -27.13 -4.81
N PRO A 432 -42.20 -26.31 -5.32
CA PRO A 432 -42.68 -25.12 -4.63
C PRO A 432 -43.36 -25.35 -3.28
N GLU A 433 -43.84 -26.57 -3.04
CA GLU A 433 -44.53 -26.95 -1.80
C GLU A 433 -43.56 -27.33 -0.67
N ASP A 434 -42.27 -27.53 -0.99
CA ASP A 434 -41.26 -27.84 0.02
C ASP A 434 -40.87 -26.55 0.80
N GLU A 435 -40.48 -26.73 2.05
CA GLU A 435 -39.80 -25.65 2.79
C GLU A 435 -38.38 -25.50 2.27
N LEU A 436 -38.15 -24.38 1.54
CA LEU A 436 -36.93 -24.18 0.74
C LEU A 436 -35.94 -23.26 1.42
N TYR A 437 -34.69 -23.60 1.27
CA TYR A 437 -33.56 -22.85 1.80
C TYR A 437 -32.57 -22.47 0.67
N LEU A 438 -32.09 -21.25 0.70
CA LEU A 438 -30.89 -20.87 -0.02
C LEU A 438 -29.69 -21.29 0.83
N VAL A 439 -28.83 -22.11 0.27
CA VAL A 439 -27.66 -22.66 0.97
C VAL A 439 -26.39 -22.36 0.20
N ASN A 440 -25.40 -21.78 0.86
CA ASN A 440 -24.05 -21.61 0.31
C ASN A 440 -23.16 -22.72 0.81
N PHE A 441 -22.47 -23.41 -0.10
CA PHE A 441 -21.53 -24.47 0.23
C PHE A 441 -20.10 -23.94 0.16
N THR A 442 -19.36 -24.14 1.23
CA THR A 442 -17.95 -23.75 1.34
C THR A 442 -17.07 -24.98 1.19
N SER A 443 -16.03 -24.90 0.36
CA SER A 443 -15.02 -25.95 0.26
C SER A 443 -14.24 -26.02 1.57
N VAL A 444 -14.18 -27.20 2.16
CA VAL A 444 -13.47 -27.49 3.42
C VAL A 444 -12.21 -28.33 3.22
N GLY A 445 -11.96 -28.76 2.00
CA GLY A 445 -10.83 -29.61 1.63
C GLY A 445 -11.27 -30.98 1.12
N VAL A 446 -10.35 -31.67 0.45
CA VAL A 446 -10.60 -33.01 -0.11
C VAL A 446 -10.92 -33.99 1.03
N GLU A 447 -12.05 -34.69 0.93
CA GLU A 447 -12.53 -35.66 1.91
C GLU A 447 -12.73 -35.10 3.34
N GLN A 448 -12.96 -33.76 3.45
CA GLN A 448 -13.19 -33.10 4.75
C GLN A 448 -14.64 -32.61 4.92
N GLY A 449 -15.47 -32.73 3.90
CA GLY A 449 -16.88 -32.35 3.89
C GLY A 449 -17.84 -33.52 3.73
N ASN A 450 -19.13 -33.21 3.86
CA ASN A 450 -20.22 -34.16 3.64
C ASN A 450 -20.98 -33.90 2.34
N TYR A 451 -20.51 -32.97 1.50
CA TYR A 451 -21.15 -32.66 0.21
C TYR A 451 -20.12 -32.68 -0.91
N MET A 452 -20.59 -33.04 -2.10
CA MET A 452 -19.85 -32.95 -3.35
C MET A 452 -20.66 -32.22 -4.42
N ILE A 453 -20.02 -31.81 -5.50
CA ILE A 453 -20.72 -31.25 -6.68
C ILE A 453 -21.35 -32.40 -7.44
N ALA A 454 -22.69 -32.47 -7.45
CA ALA A 454 -23.44 -33.46 -8.22
C ALA A 454 -23.56 -33.04 -9.70
N SER A 455 -23.84 -31.74 -9.96
CA SER A 455 -23.94 -31.20 -11.29
C SER A 455 -23.72 -29.69 -11.30
N SER A 456 -23.43 -29.15 -12.47
CA SER A 456 -23.34 -27.70 -12.70
C SER A 456 -24.37 -27.30 -13.75
N ASN A 457 -25.10 -26.24 -13.50
CA ASN A 457 -25.99 -25.64 -14.49
C ASN A 457 -25.60 -24.17 -14.76
N ALA A 458 -26.38 -23.48 -15.61
CA ALA A 458 -26.10 -22.08 -15.98
C ALA A 458 -26.20 -21.10 -14.80
N ILE A 459 -26.87 -21.48 -13.71
CA ILE A 459 -27.06 -20.63 -12.53
C ILE A 459 -25.90 -20.82 -11.53
N SER A 460 -25.63 -22.07 -11.13
CA SER A 460 -24.58 -22.42 -10.15
C SER A 460 -24.39 -23.94 -10.09
N ASN A 461 -23.47 -24.39 -9.20
CA ASN A 461 -23.30 -25.80 -8.88
C ASN A 461 -24.44 -26.30 -7.98
N ILE A 462 -24.85 -27.55 -8.20
CA ILE A 462 -25.77 -28.29 -7.37
C ILE A 462 -24.95 -29.27 -6.53
N TYR A 463 -25.15 -29.24 -5.21
CA TYR A 463 -24.44 -30.07 -4.25
C TYR A 463 -25.32 -31.20 -3.74
N GLU A 464 -24.72 -32.35 -3.49
CA GLU A 464 -25.36 -33.55 -2.99
C GLU A 464 -24.65 -34.04 -1.72
N TYR A 465 -25.44 -34.48 -0.73
CA TYR A 465 -24.92 -35.05 0.48
C TYR A 465 -24.37 -36.45 0.25
N ILE A 466 -23.19 -36.73 0.80
CA ILE A 466 -22.58 -38.07 0.81
C ILE A 466 -22.35 -38.47 2.27
N ALA A 467 -22.89 -39.64 2.61
CA ALA A 467 -22.71 -40.17 3.94
C ALA A 467 -21.24 -40.57 4.19
N PRO A 468 -20.71 -40.32 5.39
CA PRO A 468 -19.38 -40.79 5.77
C PRO A 468 -19.27 -42.29 5.68
N VAL A 469 -18.13 -42.82 5.26
CA VAL A 469 -17.81 -44.25 5.24
C VAL A 469 -16.83 -44.54 6.37
N ASP A 470 -17.20 -45.45 7.28
CA ASP A 470 -16.41 -45.78 8.48
C ASP A 470 -15.97 -44.55 9.30
N GLY A 471 -16.84 -43.51 9.35
CA GLY A 471 -16.57 -42.24 10.04
C GLY A 471 -15.70 -41.25 9.29
N VAL A 472 -15.23 -41.58 8.10
CA VAL A 472 -14.44 -40.70 7.23
C VAL A 472 -15.37 -39.98 6.24
N LYS A 473 -15.33 -38.65 6.21
CA LYS A 473 -16.07 -37.81 5.26
C LYS A 473 -15.61 -38.11 3.84
N GLN A 474 -16.53 -38.01 2.87
CA GLN A 474 -16.28 -38.37 1.47
C GLN A 474 -16.45 -37.20 0.50
N GLY A 475 -16.89 -36.06 1.00
CA GLY A 475 -17.09 -34.84 0.21
C GLY A 475 -16.06 -33.75 0.52
N ASP A 476 -16.12 -32.71 -0.26
CA ASP A 476 -15.17 -31.58 -0.21
C ASP A 476 -15.83 -30.29 0.29
N TYR A 477 -17.16 -30.29 0.51
CA TYR A 477 -17.94 -29.11 0.82
C TYR A 477 -18.82 -29.31 2.06
N GLU A 478 -19.10 -28.18 2.75
CA GLU A 478 -20.07 -28.11 3.87
C GLU A 478 -21.00 -26.89 3.69
N PRO A 479 -22.27 -26.98 4.18
CA PRO A 479 -23.25 -25.89 4.14
C PRO A 479 -22.98 -24.84 5.22
N ILE A 480 -21.81 -24.27 5.21
CA ILE A 480 -21.33 -23.32 6.21
C ILE A 480 -20.76 -22.07 5.55
N VAL A 481 -20.75 -20.98 6.29
CA VAL A 481 -19.95 -19.80 6.03
C VAL A 481 -18.82 -19.71 7.06
N ARG A 482 -17.60 -19.56 6.61
CA ARG A 482 -16.47 -19.30 7.51
C ARG A 482 -16.55 -17.87 8.02
N LEU A 483 -16.47 -17.74 9.34
CA LEU A 483 -16.43 -16.45 10.01
C LEU A 483 -14.96 -16.05 10.22
N VAL A 484 -14.66 -14.80 10.02
CA VAL A 484 -13.32 -14.26 10.27
C VAL A 484 -13.40 -13.37 11.51
N ALA A 485 -12.62 -13.69 12.52
CA ALA A 485 -12.51 -12.89 13.73
C ALA A 485 -11.60 -11.67 13.50
N PRO A 486 -11.86 -10.54 14.16
CA PRO A 486 -10.93 -9.41 14.18
C PRO A 486 -9.73 -9.73 15.05
N VAL A 487 -8.53 -9.38 14.57
CA VAL A 487 -7.25 -9.71 15.21
C VAL A 487 -6.51 -8.46 15.68
N LYS A 488 -5.57 -8.65 16.63
CA LYS A 488 -4.72 -7.56 17.12
C LYS A 488 -3.31 -8.07 17.40
N LEU A 489 -2.32 -7.42 16.80
CA LEU A 489 -0.91 -7.64 17.07
C LEU A 489 -0.29 -6.40 17.70
N GLN A 490 0.35 -6.56 18.84
CA GLN A 490 1.11 -5.52 19.52
C GLN A 490 2.55 -5.98 19.74
N LEU A 491 3.49 -5.08 19.56
CA LEU A 491 4.91 -5.35 19.75
C LEU A 491 5.56 -4.16 20.44
N ALA A 492 6.27 -4.41 21.52
CA ALA A 492 7.11 -3.44 22.21
C ALA A 492 8.56 -3.89 22.13
N VAL A 493 9.44 -2.96 21.76
CA VAL A 493 10.86 -3.25 21.56
C VAL A 493 11.71 -2.22 22.31
N VAL A 494 12.75 -2.69 22.97
CA VAL A 494 13.85 -1.89 23.48
C VAL A 494 15.13 -2.40 22.84
N ASN A 495 15.79 -1.55 22.07
CA ASN A 495 17.02 -1.89 21.38
C ASN A 495 18.14 -0.91 21.69
N GLY A 496 19.37 -1.34 21.50
CA GLY A 496 20.48 -0.44 21.67
C GLY A 496 21.80 -0.96 21.17
N SER A 497 22.76 -0.05 21.10
CA SER A 497 24.14 -0.37 20.77
C SER A 497 25.09 0.28 21.75
N PHE A 498 26.19 -0.41 22.04
CA PHE A 498 27.27 0.06 22.89
C PHE A 498 28.62 -0.12 22.21
N VAL A 499 29.38 0.96 22.12
CA VAL A 499 30.69 1.02 21.48
C VAL A 499 31.74 1.39 22.58
N PRO A 500 32.20 0.41 23.39
CA PRO A 500 33.17 0.68 24.49
C PRO A 500 34.49 1.21 23.96
N ASN A 501 34.91 0.77 22.80
CA ASN A 501 36.15 1.16 22.13
C ASN A 501 36.03 0.98 20.61
N LYS A 502 37.03 1.42 19.83
CA LYS A 502 37.03 1.38 18.36
C LYS A 502 36.99 -0.03 17.77
N ASN A 503 37.25 -1.06 18.55
CA ASN A 503 37.34 -2.44 18.09
C ASN A 503 36.16 -3.29 18.51
N THR A 504 35.31 -2.82 19.42
CA THR A 504 34.20 -3.59 19.97
C THR A 504 32.89 -2.88 19.73
N PHE A 505 31.92 -3.64 19.24
CA PHE A 505 30.56 -3.20 19.00
C PHE A 505 29.59 -4.22 19.57
N VAL A 506 28.67 -3.78 20.39
CA VAL A 506 27.66 -4.62 21.03
C VAL A 506 26.29 -4.09 20.67
N ASN A 507 25.42 -4.93 20.12
CA ASN A 507 24.01 -4.66 19.94
C ASN A 507 23.19 -5.55 20.85
N PHE A 508 22.10 -5.03 21.36
CA PHE A 508 21.10 -5.80 22.09
C PHE A 508 19.70 -5.34 21.74
N GLU A 509 18.79 -6.29 21.75
CA GLU A 509 17.38 -6.04 21.57
C GLU A 509 16.56 -6.94 22.46
N PHE A 510 15.53 -6.39 23.08
CA PHE A 510 14.49 -7.09 23.81
C PHE A 510 13.14 -6.71 23.21
N ALA A 511 12.32 -7.72 22.87
CA ALA A 511 11.00 -7.55 22.30
C ALA A 511 9.96 -8.34 23.09
N ALA A 512 8.76 -7.79 23.19
CA ALA A 512 7.59 -8.46 23.73
C ALA A 512 6.42 -8.27 22.80
N SER A 513 5.77 -9.35 22.41
CA SER A 513 4.58 -9.32 21.54
C SER A 513 3.32 -9.77 22.28
N LYS A 514 2.18 -9.25 21.87
CA LYS A 514 0.86 -9.77 22.19
C LYS A 514 0.09 -9.91 20.89
N ASN A 515 -0.30 -11.16 20.55
CA ASN A 515 -1.00 -11.50 19.32
C ASN A 515 -2.34 -12.16 19.69
N ASP A 516 -3.42 -11.42 19.56
CA ASP A 516 -4.78 -11.83 19.86
C ASP A 516 -5.48 -12.13 18.53
N LEU A 517 -5.79 -13.39 18.30
CA LEU A 517 -6.37 -13.90 17.05
C LEU A 517 -7.90 -13.80 17.00
N ASN A 518 -8.54 -13.43 18.11
CA ASN A 518 -9.99 -13.28 18.16
C ASN A 518 -10.45 -12.28 19.22
N LEU A 519 -10.56 -11.01 18.84
CA LEU A 519 -11.01 -9.94 19.74
C LEU A 519 -12.43 -10.12 20.29
N TYR A 520 -13.24 -11.07 19.79
CA TYR A 520 -14.55 -11.38 20.36
C TYR A 520 -14.46 -12.37 21.52
N SER A 521 -13.41 -13.17 21.61
CA SER A 521 -13.20 -14.16 22.66
C SER A 521 -12.18 -13.68 23.71
N SER A 522 -12.26 -14.23 24.88
CA SER A 522 -11.22 -14.20 25.92
C SER A 522 -10.75 -15.63 26.30
N LEU A 523 -11.19 -16.61 25.54
CA LEU A 523 -10.71 -17.98 25.68
C LEU A 523 -9.34 -18.10 25.02
N GLU A 524 -8.45 -18.88 25.61
CA GLU A 524 -7.09 -19.12 25.09
C GLU A 524 -6.17 -17.88 25.05
N ASP A 525 -6.50 -16.80 25.80
CA ASP A 525 -5.66 -15.58 25.88
C ASP A 525 -4.28 -15.79 26.56
N GLN A 526 -4.00 -16.97 27.09
CA GLN A 526 -2.78 -17.26 27.88
C GLN A 526 -1.53 -17.38 27.01
N ASP A 527 -1.68 -17.82 25.77
CA ASP A 527 -0.61 -18.01 24.80
C ASP A 527 -0.44 -16.79 23.86
N ASN A 528 -1.23 -15.76 24.02
CA ASN A 528 -1.17 -14.53 23.23
C ASN A 528 0.14 -13.75 23.42
N THR A 529 0.91 -13.99 24.51
CA THR A 529 2.09 -13.19 24.84
C THR A 529 3.39 -13.98 24.67
N GLY A 530 4.36 -13.37 24.02
CA GLY A 530 5.69 -13.93 23.84
C GLY A 530 6.77 -12.87 23.98
N VAL A 531 7.99 -13.32 24.23
CA VAL A 531 9.17 -12.46 24.35
C VAL A 531 10.29 -12.95 23.45
N ALA A 532 11.15 -12.04 23.01
CA ALA A 532 12.34 -12.38 22.27
C ALA A 532 13.52 -11.48 22.69
N THR A 533 14.72 -12.02 22.65
CA THR A 533 15.95 -11.27 22.94
C THR A 533 17.04 -11.58 21.95
N GLN A 534 17.81 -10.56 21.60
CA GLN A 534 19.00 -10.69 20.76
C GLN A 534 20.17 -9.98 21.42
N LEU A 535 21.35 -10.63 21.39
CA LEU A 535 22.63 -10.05 21.73
C LEU A 535 23.61 -10.32 20.59
N SER A 536 24.20 -9.27 20.05
CA SER A 536 25.23 -9.35 18.99
C SER A 536 26.49 -8.64 19.46
N ILE A 537 27.62 -9.35 19.44
CA ILE A 537 28.93 -8.83 19.83
C ILE A 537 29.87 -8.98 18.65
N ALA A 538 30.46 -7.88 18.19
CA ALA A 538 31.48 -7.87 17.17
C ALA A 538 32.77 -7.29 17.78
N HIS A 539 33.90 -8.00 17.59
CA HIS A 539 35.19 -7.59 18.08
C HIS A 539 36.30 -7.81 17.06
N GLN A 540 37.06 -6.74 16.80
CA GLN A 540 38.26 -6.81 15.95
C GLN A 540 39.48 -7.16 16.81
N LEU A 541 39.97 -8.40 16.64
CA LEU A 541 41.07 -8.92 17.44
C LEU A 541 42.43 -8.31 17.10
N LEU A 542 42.67 -8.08 15.79
CA LEU A 542 43.94 -7.53 15.31
C LEU A 542 43.89 -5.99 15.32
N LYS A 543 45.03 -5.36 15.66
CA LYS A 543 45.15 -3.90 15.68
C LYS A 543 44.77 -3.31 14.32
N PRO A 544 44.10 -2.15 14.30
CA PRO A 544 43.69 -1.50 13.02
C PRO A 544 44.86 -1.17 12.08
N SER A 545 46.08 -1.05 12.62
CA SER A 545 47.30 -0.79 11.84
C SER A 545 47.87 -2.01 11.12
N GLN A 546 47.37 -3.23 11.40
CA GLN A 546 47.79 -4.43 10.73
C GLN A 546 47.09 -4.62 9.37
N ILE A 547 47.78 -5.18 8.40
CA ILE A 547 47.23 -5.45 7.06
C ILE A 547 46.12 -6.52 7.15
N TRP A 548 46.35 -7.56 7.98
CA TRP A 548 45.33 -8.57 8.26
C TRP A 548 44.31 -8.04 9.28
N LYS A 549 43.06 -8.29 9.00
CA LYS A 549 41.94 -7.97 9.91
C LYS A 549 41.26 -9.26 10.32
N LEU A 550 41.16 -9.53 11.61
CA LEU A 550 40.42 -10.66 12.17
C LEU A 550 39.28 -10.13 13.01
N ASN A 551 38.06 -10.36 12.51
CA ASN A 551 36.81 -9.98 13.18
C ASN A 551 36.15 -11.24 13.71
N LEU A 552 35.79 -11.23 14.99
CA LEU A 552 34.90 -12.20 15.63
C LEU A 552 33.52 -11.57 15.80
N THR A 553 32.48 -12.31 15.46
CA THR A 553 31.09 -11.94 15.73
C THR A 553 30.40 -13.10 16.43
N THR A 554 29.59 -12.79 17.44
CA THR A 554 28.72 -13.77 18.09
C THR A 554 27.36 -13.15 18.24
N ASP A 555 26.34 -13.81 17.70
CA ASP A 555 24.93 -13.47 17.80
C ASP A 555 24.22 -14.56 18.59
N ILE A 556 23.38 -14.17 19.53
CA ILE A 556 22.56 -15.07 20.35
C ILE A 556 21.14 -14.54 20.30
N ASP A 557 20.24 -15.36 19.78
CA ASP A 557 18.81 -15.05 19.67
C ASP A 557 18.03 -16.06 20.50
N TYR A 558 17.12 -15.57 21.36
CA TYR A 558 16.10 -16.38 22.03
C TYR A 558 14.74 -15.87 21.63
N ILE A 559 13.86 -16.78 21.24
CA ILE A 559 12.48 -16.48 20.84
C ILE A 559 11.55 -17.47 21.53
N HIS A 560 10.64 -16.94 22.35
CA HIS A 560 9.56 -17.73 22.98
C HIS A 560 8.58 -18.23 21.91
N GLU A 561 8.01 -19.42 22.05
CA GLU A 561 7.10 -20.05 21.10
C GLU A 561 5.89 -19.16 20.70
N ASN A 562 5.38 -18.36 21.63
CA ASN A 562 4.25 -17.46 21.43
C ASN A 562 4.66 -16.07 20.91
N PHE A 563 5.94 -15.82 20.69
CA PHE A 563 6.39 -14.54 20.13
C PHE A 563 5.99 -14.44 18.66
N ARG A 564 5.47 -13.26 18.28
CA ARG A 564 5.11 -12.95 16.88
C ARG A 564 5.79 -11.67 16.44
N ASN A 565 6.55 -11.75 15.38
CA ASN A 565 7.17 -10.64 14.66
C ASN A 565 6.19 -10.03 13.63
N LEU A 566 6.55 -8.88 13.10
CA LEU A 566 5.68 -8.14 12.15
C LEU A 566 5.79 -8.68 10.72
N GLU A 567 6.99 -9.03 10.29
CA GLU A 567 7.33 -9.58 8.97
C GLU A 567 8.29 -10.75 9.14
N GLY A 568 8.67 -11.43 8.04
CA GLY A 568 9.56 -12.58 8.10
C GLY A 568 10.92 -12.24 8.74
N LEU A 569 11.30 -12.96 9.81
CA LEU A 569 12.55 -12.75 10.54
C LEU A 569 13.77 -13.32 9.82
N TYR A 570 13.58 -14.44 9.12
CA TYR A 570 14.64 -15.18 8.45
C TYR A 570 14.44 -15.21 6.94
N ASN A 571 15.52 -15.57 6.22
CA ASN A 571 15.43 -15.83 4.78
C ASN A 571 14.42 -16.96 4.50
N PRO A 572 13.64 -16.92 3.41
CA PRO A 572 12.67 -17.97 3.05
C PRO A 572 13.22 -19.39 3.03
N GLU A 573 14.51 -19.58 2.75
CA GLU A 573 15.17 -20.89 2.75
C GLU A 573 15.58 -21.40 4.15
N PHE A 574 15.30 -20.63 5.21
CA PHE A 574 15.75 -20.97 6.56
C PHE A 574 15.29 -22.35 7.00
N ASN A 575 14.01 -22.69 6.80
CA ASN A 575 13.47 -23.99 7.20
C ASN A 575 14.15 -25.15 6.48
N ARG A 576 14.37 -24.99 5.19
CA ARG A 576 15.09 -25.96 4.37
C ARG A 576 16.55 -26.07 4.81
N ASP A 577 17.24 -24.96 4.98
CA ASP A 577 18.64 -24.88 5.37
C ASP A 577 18.92 -25.55 6.71
N TRP A 578 17.90 -25.69 7.54
CA TRP A 578 17.93 -26.37 8.83
C TRP A 578 17.20 -27.71 8.82
N ASN A 579 16.77 -28.21 7.65
CA ASN A 579 16.05 -29.48 7.51
C ASN A 579 14.80 -29.57 8.43
N LEU A 580 14.06 -28.46 8.56
CA LEU A 580 12.85 -28.36 9.37
C LEU A 580 11.58 -28.75 8.61
N GLU A 581 11.63 -28.82 7.26
CA GLU A 581 10.45 -29.08 6.43
C GLU A 581 10.04 -30.56 6.43
N GLN A 582 10.99 -31.48 6.46
CA GLN A 582 10.71 -32.91 6.25
C GLN A 582 9.98 -33.60 7.41
N PRO A 583 10.41 -33.55 8.67
CA PRO A 583 9.66 -34.20 9.75
C PRO A 583 8.45 -33.39 10.24
N TYR A 584 8.31 -32.14 9.82
CA TYR A 584 7.35 -31.19 10.37
C TYR A 584 6.42 -30.57 9.31
N SER A 585 6.27 -31.20 8.14
CA SER A 585 5.47 -30.68 7.02
C SER A 585 4.01 -30.37 7.36
N ASN A 586 3.47 -30.96 8.45
CA ASN A 586 2.12 -30.71 8.95
C ASN A 586 2.11 -30.00 10.32
N ARG A 587 3.26 -29.53 10.82
CA ARG A 587 3.37 -28.81 12.08
C ARG A 587 3.81 -27.36 11.82
N LEU A 588 3.21 -26.42 12.53
CA LEU A 588 3.73 -25.05 12.57
C LEU A 588 5.07 -25.06 13.32
N ILE A 589 6.01 -24.21 12.91
CA ILE A 589 7.33 -24.09 13.59
C ILE A 589 7.15 -23.63 15.04
N SER A 590 6.11 -22.83 15.33
CA SER A 590 5.70 -22.48 16.69
C SER A 590 5.44 -23.69 17.60
N ASP A 591 5.05 -24.83 17.04
CA ASP A 591 4.78 -26.04 17.80
C ASP A 591 6.07 -26.79 18.23
N LEU A 592 7.23 -26.32 17.76
CA LEU A 592 8.52 -26.84 18.15
C LEU A 592 8.97 -26.36 19.53
N GLY A 593 8.36 -25.28 20.05
CA GLY A 593 8.71 -24.66 21.32
C GLY A 593 9.69 -23.48 21.19
N ASP A 594 10.25 -23.07 22.31
CA ASP A 594 11.18 -21.94 22.38
C ASP A 594 12.41 -22.18 21.52
N GLN A 595 12.82 -21.14 20.79
CA GLN A 595 14.00 -21.16 19.93
C GLN A 595 15.20 -20.50 20.59
N VAL A 596 16.35 -21.16 20.52
CA VAL A 596 17.67 -20.58 20.78
C VAL A 596 18.53 -20.70 19.54
N PHE A 597 19.02 -19.58 19.03
CA PHE A 597 19.89 -19.56 17.85
C PHE A 597 21.19 -18.85 18.15
N ILE A 598 22.30 -19.56 18.09
CA ILE A 598 23.66 -19.04 18.35
C ILE A 598 24.43 -19.09 17.03
N LYS A 599 25.03 -17.96 16.67
CA LYS A 599 25.91 -17.82 15.50
C LYS A 599 27.25 -17.24 15.94
N THR A 600 28.34 -17.91 15.66
CA THR A 600 29.68 -17.39 15.94
C THR A 600 30.52 -17.47 14.65
N ALA A 601 31.08 -16.34 14.22
CA ALA A 601 31.85 -16.27 12.99
C ALA A 601 33.22 -15.63 13.24
N ALA A 602 34.24 -16.19 12.57
CA ALA A 602 35.59 -15.66 12.48
C ALA A 602 35.92 -15.30 11.04
N LYS A 603 36.06 -13.99 10.77
CA LYS A 603 36.37 -13.46 9.45
C LYS A 603 37.80 -12.92 9.41
N LEU A 604 38.66 -13.57 8.68
CA LEU A 604 40.04 -13.14 8.39
C LEU A 604 40.07 -12.50 7.00
N ALA A 605 40.52 -11.27 6.88
CA ALA A 605 40.55 -10.51 5.65
C ALA A 605 41.91 -9.85 5.41
N HIS A 606 42.38 -9.87 4.15
CA HIS A 606 43.55 -9.18 3.65
C HIS A 606 43.21 -8.46 2.35
N PRO A 607 43.62 -7.19 2.16
CA PRO A 607 43.19 -6.38 1.00
C PRO A 607 43.58 -6.99 -0.36
N GLU A 608 44.71 -7.65 -0.46
CA GLU A 608 45.25 -8.24 -1.70
C GLU A 608 44.99 -9.73 -1.83
N ILE A 609 45.03 -10.50 -0.72
CA ILE A 609 44.90 -11.94 -0.73
C ILE A 609 43.42 -12.35 -0.69
N GLY A 610 42.55 -11.56 -0.09
CA GLY A 610 41.13 -11.84 -0.01
C GLY A 610 40.61 -12.13 1.40
N GLN A 611 39.61 -12.99 1.53
CA GLN A 611 38.96 -13.27 2.80
C GLN A 611 38.68 -14.76 3.02
N PHE A 612 38.79 -15.17 4.27
CA PHE A 612 38.33 -16.45 4.78
C PHE A 612 37.34 -16.21 5.91
N ASN A 613 36.17 -16.82 5.85
CA ASN A 613 35.14 -16.76 6.87
C ASN A 613 34.71 -18.16 7.28
N TYR A 614 34.84 -18.46 8.56
CA TYR A 614 34.28 -19.64 9.18
C TYR A 614 33.16 -19.22 10.13
N GLN A 615 32.02 -19.89 10.04
CA GLN A 615 30.87 -19.63 10.90
C GLN A 615 30.35 -20.95 11.48
N PHE A 616 30.20 -20.99 12.77
CA PHE A 616 29.49 -22.01 13.51
C PHE A 616 28.11 -21.49 13.88
N GLN A 617 27.09 -22.30 13.66
CA GLN A 617 25.71 -21.99 14.03
C GLN A 617 25.12 -23.17 14.81
N LYS A 618 24.35 -22.86 15.88
CA LYS A 618 23.60 -23.84 16.64
C LYS A 618 22.16 -23.36 16.78
N LEU A 619 21.20 -24.16 16.29
CA LEU A 619 19.77 -23.92 16.40
C LEU A 619 19.15 -24.99 17.28
N ASN A 620 18.37 -24.58 18.26
CA ASN A 620 17.69 -25.46 19.20
C ASN A 620 16.23 -25.02 19.38
N TYR A 621 15.31 -25.97 19.37
CA TYR A 621 13.91 -25.80 19.72
C TYR A 621 13.57 -26.74 20.85
N ASN A 622 13.81 -26.32 22.11
CA ASN A 622 13.63 -27.13 23.32
C ASN A 622 14.21 -28.56 23.16
N GLU A 623 13.41 -29.58 23.40
CA GLU A 623 13.81 -30.99 23.21
C GLU A 623 13.43 -31.54 21.82
N ASN A 624 12.71 -30.75 21.00
CA ASN A 624 12.13 -31.22 19.74
C ASN A 624 13.13 -31.24 18.58
N TYR A 625 14.09 -30.30 18.58
CA TYR A 625 15.05 -30.18 17.49
C TYR A 625 16.37 -29.57 17.97
N GLU A 626 17.50 -30.14 17.57
CA GLU A 626 18.84 -29.57 17.71
C GLU A 626 19.57 -29.70 16.38
N GLY A 627 20.09 -28.58 15.89
CA GLY A 627 20.91 -28.52 14.67
C GLY A 627 22.22 -27.77 14.90
N GLN A 628 23.32 -28.28 14.33
CA GLN A 628 24.63 -27.63 14.31
C GLN A 628 25.10 -27.51 12.86
N ARG A 629 25.51 -26.30 12.48
CA ARG A 629 25.91 -26.01 11.11
C ARG A 629 27.28 -25.34 11.08
N HIS A 630 28.15 -25.86 10.22
CA HIS A 630 29.47 -25.31 9.94
C HIS A 630 29.48 -24.73 8.54
N LEU A 631 29.85 -23.48 8.40
CA LEU A 631 29.92 -22.77 7.13
C LEU A 631 31.33 -22.28 6.89
N VAL A 632 31.86 -22.53 5.72
CA VAL A 632 33.18 -22.04 5.29
C VAL A 632 33.03 -21.31 3.98
N LEU A 633 33.42 -20.05 3.97
CA LEU A 633 33.49 -19.22 2.77
C LEU A 633 34.90 -18.67 2.61
N ALA A 634 35.57 -19.07 1.51
CA ALA A 634 36.87 -18.57 1.16
C ALA A 634 36.86 -17.94 -0.24
N LYS A 635 37.39 -16.73 -0.33
CA LYS A 635 37.66 -16.01 -1.58
C LYS A 635 39.10 -15.54 -1.51
N LEU A 636 40.03 -16.31 -2.06
CA LEU A 636 41.45 -16.03 -1.96
C LEU A 636 42.05 -15.85 -3.34
N LYS A 637 42.97 -14.91 -3.50
CA LYS A 637 43.79 -14.70 -4.67
C LYS A 637 45.23 -14.81 -4.24
N ILE A 638 45.87 -15.89 -4.67
CA ILE A 638 47.27 -16.18 -4.34
C ILE A 638 48.01 -16.28 -5.68
N ASP A 639 48.80 -15.26 -5.99
CA ASP A 639 49.53 -15.15 -7.25
C ASP A 639 48.61 -15.25 -8.48
N ARG A 640 48.66 -16.33 -9.24
CA ARG A 640 47.85 -16.62 -10.42
C ARG A 640 46.58 -17.42 -10.11
N PHE A 641 46.44 -17.90 -8.87
CA PHE A 641 45.34 -18.77 -8.48
C PHE A 641 44.26 -17.96 -7.77
N GLN A 642 43.01 -18.21 -8.15
CA GLN A 642 41.83 -17.74 -7.44
C GLN A 642 41.11 -18.94 -6.84
N ILE A 643 40.96 -18.97 -5.53
CA ILE A 643 40.29 -20.02 -4.78
C ILE A 643 38.97 -19.46 -4.30
N PHE A 644 37.89 -20.09 -4.71
CA PHE A 644 36.56 -19.85 -4.20
C PHE A 644 36.00 -21.12 -3.57
N SER A 645 35.62 -21.08 -2.32
CA SER A 645 34.95 -22.17 -1.62
C SER A 645 33.72 -21.62 -0.89
N ASN A 646 32.59 -22.30 -1.04
CA ASN A 646 31.39 -22.09 -0.27
C ASN A 646 30.90 -23.48 0.16
N SER A 647 31.07 -23.81 1.42
CA SER A 647 30.78 -25.14 1.96
C SER A 647 29.93 -25.03 3.20
N SER A 648 28.95 -25.92 3.34
CA SER A 648 28.06 -26.02 4.49
C SER A 648 27.98 -27.49 4.91
N LEU A 649 28.11 -27.74 6.20
CA LEU A 649 27.89 -29.03 6.82
C LEU A 649 26.87 -28.84 7.92
N LEU A 650 25.74 -29.55 7.85
CA LEU A 650 24.68 -29.54 8.84
C LEU A 650 24.53 -30.91 9.50
N GLU A 651 24.53 -30.93 10.79
CA GLU A 651 24.14 -32.10 11.61
C GLU A 651 22.89 -31.78 12.41
N THR A 652 21.84 -32.60 12.27
CA THR A 652 20.58 -32.42 12.97
C THR A 652 20.20 -33.63 13.79
N ASN A 653 19.60 -33.39 14.94
CA ASN A 653 19.02 -34.40 15.79
C ASN A 653 17.59 -33.92 16.12
N ALA A 654 16.60 -34.65 15.61
CA ALA A 654 15.19 -34.33 15.85
C ALA A 654 14.55 -35.57 16.53
N LEU A 655 13.46 -35.35 17.27
CA LEU A 655 12.73 -36.45 17.95
C LEU A 655 12.36 -37.61 17.02
N VAL A 656 12.25 -37.35 15.71
CA VAL A 656 11.78 -38.33 14.71
C VAL A 656 12.93 -38.86 13.85
N SER A 657 14.03 -38.13 13.69
CA SER A 657 15.14 -38.52 12.81
C SER A 657 16.48 -37.90 13.19
N LYS A 658 17.57 -38.59 12.95
CA LYS A 658 18.92 -38.05 12.98
C LYS A 658 19.48 -37.99 11.56
N SER A 659 19.99 -36.87 11.12
CA SER A 659 20.55 -36.70 9.77
C SER A 659 21.83 -35.85 9.75
N LEU A 660 22.68 -36.15 8.80
CA LEU A 660 23.90 -35.40 8.50
C LEU A 660 23.84 -34.95 7.03
N PHE A 661 24.01 -33.67 6.76
CA PHE A 661 23.97 -33.09 5.42
C PHE A 661 25.17 -32.18 5.12
#